data_0e55253f78678f745007929b68723e2a
#
_entry.id   0e55253f78678f745007929b68723e2a
#
_cell.length_a   1.000
_cell.length_b   1.000
_cell.length_c   1.000
_cell.angle_alpha   90.00
_cell.angle_beta   90.00
_cell.angle_gamma   90.00
#
_symmetry.space_group_name_H-M   'P 1'
#
loop_
_entity.id
_entity.type
_entity.pdbx_description
1 polymer ?
#
loop_
_entity_poly.entity_id
_entity_poly.type
_entity_poly.pdbx_seq_one_letter_code
_entity_poly.pdbx_strand_id
1 'polypeptide(L)'
;MSDTCSSSARPELLAPAGDWESLRAAVANGADAVYFGLSNFNARHRATNFTLAELPDVMAYLHHRNVLGYVAFNTLVFSDELTEAASFLRGIVEAGADAVIVQDLGLVRLIRRLAPGLPVHGSTQMTLTEPRGIEFVRRLGVERVILARELSLDDIRRIAARTAMPLEVFVHGALCVAYSGQCLTSEALGGRSANRGQCAQACRMPYELIVDGELRETGDRAYLLSPQDLSAHDLIDPLVKLGVRSFKIEGRLKSAQYVAVASQTYRAAIDAALAAQPFTLSRQGRLDLAQSFSRGFTQGFLGGIDHQQLVEGRFPKSRGVRIGTVVERTPHGIVVELAAEHDGADASVELIKPGDGIVFDEGHPEQDEQGGRVYRVARRTARRCELTFGDGHVNLALLALGCIVWRTDDPALRKRAEQSYGRDGSNKRQRVDFDLRGTLGGTLELIARDATGRTASACWDGPLARAEKHPLTLETAREQLGRLGGTPFELGGVRLELPAEAMAPKSVLNDLRRRAVTALSAAQEAVRSRVVHTEALDELRRECAADATAASVPGATAGLSSSEDPSPELHVLVRTMEQLHAAVEWRRTTSLRGLTYCDFEDVRRYREAVNYSHAHGQPIGLATLRILKPGEEGLLAQIAHAGADAVLIRNLAALAYFQERPAQTALIGDFPLNVANELSADLFFREGMPRLVPSYDLNWDQLAEMLKRSDAGRFEIVVHQHMPMFHMEHCVFAAMLSNGKDWRDCGRPCDRHEVALRDRTGASFPLAADTGCRNTVFNSVAQSAAEFIPRMLARGARHFRVELLRESPAETAALLDRYARVVAGLDSGRATWRQLQVINQLGVTRGTLQLS
;
A
#
# COMPACT_ATOMS: atom_id res chain seq x y z
N MET A 1 6.15 -37.25 -19.28
CA MET A 1 5.35 -36.10 -18.85
C MET A 1 4.64 -36.53 -17.59
N SER A 2 5.23 -36.30 -16.47
CA SER A 2 4.72 -36.65 -15.14
C SER A 2 4.06 -35.42 -14.54
N ASP A 3 2.75 -35.48 -14.35
CA ASP A 3 1.95 -34.52 -13.62
C ASP A 3 2.41 -34.47 -12.15
N THR A 4 3.33 -33.56 -11.85
CA THR A 4 3.49 -33.07 -10.48
C THR A 4 2.49 -31.95 -10.25
N CYS A 5 1.25 -32.31 -10.01
CA CYS A 5 0.24 -31.42 -9.42
C CYS A 5 0.73 -31.08 -7.99
N SER A 6 1.49 -29.99 -7.85
CA SER A 6 1.79 -29.42 -6.53
C SER A 6 0.45 -29.05 -5.90
N SER A 7 0.14 -29.60 -4.73
CA SER A 7 -1.07 -29.27 -3.96
C SER A 7 -1.12 -27.74 -3.81
N SER A 8 -1.98 -27.07 -4.59
CA SER A 8 -2.15 -25.63 -4.52
C SER A 8 -2.71 -25.31 -3.14
N ALA A 9 -1.86 -24.76 -2.26
CA ALA A 9 -2.34 -24.31 -0.95
C ALA A 9 -3.50 -23.31 -1.16
N ARG A 10 -4.57 -23.47 -0.40
CA ARG A 10 -5.79 -22.65 -0.45
C ARG A 10 -5.42 -21.16 -0.37
N PRO A 11 -5.97 -20.30 -1.24
CA PRO A 11 -5.73 -18.88 -1.17
C PRO A 11 -6.30 -18.28 0.13
N GLU A 12 -5.59 -17.30 0.65
CA GLU A 12 -5.82 -16.64 1.93
C GLU A 12 -6.68 -15.40 1.77
N LEU A 13 -7.67 -15.21 2.63
CA LEU A 13 -8.35 -13.92 2.82
C LEU A 13 -7.64 -13.14 3.93
N LEU A 14 -6.99 -12.02 3.57
CA LEU A 14 -6.26 -11.15 4.47
C LEU A 14 -7.10 -9.90 4.79
N ALA A 15 -7.63 -9.85 6.00
CA ALA A 15 -8.48 -8.76 6.46
C ALA A 15 -7.71 -7.73 7.32
N PRO A 16 -8.13 -6.45 7.32
CA PRO A 16 -7.51 -5.42 8.15
C PRO A 16 -8.05 -5.42 9.57
N ALA A 17 -7.20 -5.01 10.55
CA ALA A 17 -7.66 -4.61 11.86
C ALA A 17 -6.95 -3.32 12.30
N GLY A 18 -7.72 -2.31 12.71
CA GLY A 18 -7.23 -1.09 13.33
C GLY A 18 -7.36 -1.09 14.84
N ASP A 19 -8.17 -2.00 15.38
CA ASP A 19 -8.50 -2.16 16.79
C ASP A 19 -9.04 -3.57 17.07
N TRP A 20 -9.32 -3.85 18.34
CA TRP A 20 -9.85 -5.14 18.81
C TRP A 20 -11.22 -5.50 18.22
N GLU A 21 -12.10 -4.53 18.01
CA GLU A 21 -13.43 -4.77 17.46
C GLU A 21 -13.33 -5.21 16.01
N SER A 22 -12.52 -4.51 15.21
CA SER A 22 -12.23 -4.86 13.82
C SER A 22 -11.52 -6.22 13.70
N LEU A 23 -10.61 -6.55 14.65
CA LEU A 23 -9.96 -7.85 14.73
C LEU A 23 -10.98 -8.98 14.91
N ARG A 24 -11.91 -8.83 15.85
CA ARG A 24 -13.00 -9.79 16.09
C ARG A 24 -13.91 -9.92 14.87
N ALA A 25 -14.26 -8.78 14.26
CA ALA A 25 -15.07 -8.76 13.04
C ALA A 25 -14.40 -9.52 11.88
N ALA A 26 -13.11 -9.32 11.65
CA ALA A 26 -12.35 -10.03 10.62
C ALA A 26 -12.38 -11.54 10.84
N VAL A 27 -12.02 -11.99 12.04
CA VAL A 27 -11.94 -13.41 12.41
C VAL A 27 -13.29 -14.09 12.33
N ALA A 28 -14.35 -13.48 12.89
CA ALA A 28 -15.71 -14.03 12.92
C ALA A 28 -16.32 -14.16 11.51
N ASN A 29 -15.86 -13.35 10.56
CA ASN A 29 -16.41 -13.30 9.20
C ASN A 29 -15.49 -13.92 8.14
N GLY A 30 -14.57 -14.82 8.54
CA GLY A 30 -13.91 -15.75 7.65
C GLY A 30 -12.52 -15.34 7.16
N ALA A 31 -11.85 -14.37 7.79
CA ALA A 31 -10.44 -14.11 7.54
C ALA A 31 -9.56 -15.32 7.84
N ASP A 32 -8.58 -15.61 6.98
CA ASP A 32 -7.55 -16.62 7.19
C ASP A 32 -6.30 -15.99 7.83
N ALA A 33 -6.10 -14.70 7.56
CA ALA A 33 -5.08 -13.88 8.21
C ALA A 33 -5.61 -12.47 8.48
N VAL A 34 -5.04 -11.81 9.49
CA VAL A 34 -5.35 -10.42 9.81
C VAL A 34 -4.05 -9.62 9.83
N TYR A 35 -4.04 -8.46 9.15
CA TYR A 35 -2.92 -7.54 9.23
C TYR A 35 -3.29 -6.29 10.02
N PHE A 36 -2.37 -5.86 10.87
CA PHE A 36 -2.56 -4.74 11.77
C PHE A 36 -1.24 -3.99 11.98
N GLY A 37 -1.33 -2.74 12.49
CA GLY A 37 -0.17 -1.94 12.86
C GLY A 37 0.06 -1.94 14.36
N LEU A 38 1.29 -1.66 14.75
CA LEU A 38 1.64 -1.27 16.12
C LEU A 38 1.69 0.25 16.23
N SER A 39 1.91 0.78 17.42
CA SER A 39 1.99 2.22 17.68
C SER A 39 3.01 2.94 16.79
N ASN A 40 4.14 2.29 16.47
CA ASN A 40 5.23 2.86 15.67
C ASN A 40 5.44 2.07 14.35
N PHE A 41 6.16 2.66 13.42
CA PHE A 41 6.66 2.06 12.18
C PHE A 41 5.58 1.50 11.23
N ASN A 42 4.37 2.06 11.23
CA ASN A 42 3.32 1.62 10.32
C ASN A 42 2.69 2.77 9.50
N ALA A 43 2.28 2.46 8.26
CA ALA A 43 1.74 3.42 7.29
C ALA A 43 0.31 3.90 7.59
N ARG A 44 -0.29 3.54 8.71
CA ARG A 44 -1.61 3.98 9.17
C ARG A 44 -1.53 4.48 10.62
N HIS A 45 -0.64 5.44 10.85
CA HIS A 45 -0.41 6.01 12.17
C HIS A 45 -1.69 6.57 12.85
N ARG A 46 -2.68 7.00 12.07
CA ARG A 46 -3.96 7.53 12.59
C ARG A 46 -4.96 6.45 13.04
N ALA A 47 -4.73 5.16 12.77
CA ALA A 47 -5.54 4.09 13.33
C ALA A 47 -5.23 3.97 14.84
N THR A 48 -6.13 3.39 15.60
CA THR A 48 -5.90 3.11 17.03
C THR A 48 -4.65 2.26 17.19
N ASN A 49 -4.46 1.27 16.28
CA ASN A 49 -3.38 0.29 16.29
C ASN A 49 -3.30 -0.48 17.63
N PHE A 50 -2.36 -1.41 17.71
CA PHE A 50 -2.07 -2.16 18.92
C PHE A 50 -0.74 -1.71 19.50
N THR A 51 -0.57 -1.86 20.80
CA THR A 51 0.72 -1.67 21.45
C THR A 51 1.54 -2.95 21.37
N LEU A 52 2.87 -2.83 21.54
CA LEU A 52 3.74 -4.00 21.66
C LEU A 52 3.38 -4.89 22.86
N ALA A 53 2.85 -4.28 23.92
CA ALA A 53 2.40 -5.00 25.12
C ALA A 53 1.13 -5.83 24.88
N GLU A 54 0.22 -5.38 24.00
CA GLU A 54 -1.00 -6.12 23.63
C GLU A 54 -0.73 -7.23 22.60
N LEU A 55 0.40 -7.16 21.90
CA LEU A 55 0.68 -8.07 20.79
C LEU A 55 0.61 -9.57 21.15
N PRO A 56 1.11 -10.04 22.31
CA PRO A 56 0.93 -11.42 22.74
C PRO A 56 -0.55 -11.86 22.80
N ASP A 57 -1.42 -11.01 23.38
CA ASP A 57 -2.86 -11.29 23.48
C ASP A 57 -3.53 -11.31 22.10
N VAL A 58 -3.14 -10.40 21.21
CA VAL A 58 -3.61 -10.37 19.81
C VAL A 58 -3.23 -11.67 19.10
N MET A 59 -1.98 -12.10 19.23
CA MET A 59 -1.51 -13.33 18.60
C MET A 59 -2.17 -14.58 19.18
N ALA A 60 -2.32 -14.67 20.50
CA ALA A 60 -3.05 -15.75 21.16
C ALA A 60 -4.50 -15.82 20.66
N TYR A 61 -5.20 -14.68 20.60
CA TYR A 61 -6.57 -14.63 20.09
C TYR A 61 -6.71 -15.15 18.66
N LEU A 62 -5.77 -14.78 17.77
CA LEU A 62 -5.73 -15.21 16.39
C LEU A 62 -5.40 -16.72 16.27
N HIS A 63 -4.34 -17.15 16.94
CA HIS A 63 -3.85 -18.54 16.88
C HIS A 63 -4.87 -19.55 17.42
N HIS A 64 -5.60 -19.22 18.48
CA HIS A 64 -6.71 -20.00 19.00
C HIS A 64 -7.81 -20.27 17.95
N ARG A 65 -7.92 -19.39 16.93
CA ARG A 65 -8.93 -19.50 15.87
C ARG A 65 -8.34 -19.91 14.53
N ASN A 66 -7.07 -20.37 14.54
CA ASN A 66 -6.30 -20.75 13.35
C ASN A 66 -6.30 -19.62 12.31
N VAL A 67 -6.08 -18.41 12.78
CA VAL A 67 -5.91 -17.21 11.96
C VAL A 67 -4.49 -16.71 12.14
N LEU A 68 -3.85 -16.31 11.04
CA LEU A 68 -2.49 -15.78 11.07
C LEU A 68 -2.50 -14.28 11.39
N GLY A 69 -1.47 -13.79 12.08
CA GLY A 69 -1.30 -12.38 12.40
C GLY A 69 -0.07 -11.77 11.72
N TYR A 70 -0.28 -10.75 10.89
CA TYR A 70 0.79 -10.07 10.17
C TYR A 70 0.95 -8.64 10.66
N VAL A 71 2.13 -8.33 11.18
CA VAL A 71 2.45 -6.98 11.66
C VAL A 71 2.88 -6.10 10.50
N ALA A 72 2.19 -4.98 10.30
CA ALA A 72 2.59 -3.97 9.33
C ALA A 72 3.73 -3.12 9.91
N PHE A 73 4.94 -3.39 9.46
CA PHE A 73 6.16 -2.61 9.74
C PHE A 73 6.61 -1.95 8.42
N ASN A 74 5.71 -1.19 7.81
CA ASN A 74 5.77 -0.82 6.41
C ASN A 74 5.96 0.69 6.19
N THR A 75 6.88 1.27 6.93
CA THR A 75 7.40 2.62 6.71
C THR A 75 8.87 2.57 6.36
N LEU A 76 9.41 3.68 5.85
CA LEU A 76 10.86 3.89 5.84
C LEU A 76 11.34 4.00 7.28
N VAL A 77 12.54 3.52 7.55
CA VAL A 77 13.20 3.61 8.85
C VAL A 77 14.49 4.44 8.66
N PHE A 78 14.63 5.50 9.45
CA PHE A 78 15.79 6.35 9.34
C PHE A 78 16.98 5.82 10.16
N SER A 79 18.18 6.29 9.87
CA SER A 79 19.42 5.80 10.51
C SER A 79 19.42 5.89 12.03
N ASP A 80 18.83 6.94 12.59
CA ASP A 80 18.69 7.16 14.03
C ASP A 80 17.64 6.26 14.68
N GLU A 81 16.66 5.77 13.92
CA GLU A 81 15.57 4.91 14.39
C GLU A 81 15.91 3.41 14.35
N LEU A 82 16.96 2.97 13.66
CA LEU A 82 17.27 1.55 13.46
C LEU A 82 17.43 0.78 14.78
N THR A 83 17.92 1.42 15.83
CA THR A 83 18.06 0.78 17.15
C THR A 83 16.69 0.50 17.79
N GLU A 84 15.77 1.47 17.71
CA GLU A 84 14.41 1.29 18.17
C GLU A 84 13.69 0.23 17.32
N ALA A 85 13.84 0.29 16.00
CA ALA A 85 13.27 -0.69 15.06
C ALA A 85 13.73 -2.13 15.37
N ALA A 86 15.03 -2.33 15.69
CA ALA A 86 15.55 -3.63 16.11
C ALA A 86 14.93 -4.11 17.42
N SER A 87 14.67 -3.21 18.38
CA SER A 87 13.98 -3.55 19.62
C SER A 87 12.52 -3.94 19.40
N PHE A 88 11.81 -3.20 18.56
CA PHE A 88 10.43 -3.53 18.15
C PHE A 88 10.34 -4.88 17.45
N LEU A 89 11.27 -5.18 16.54
CA LEU A 89 11.33 -6.46 15.84
C LEU A 89 11.53 -7.64 16.82
N ARG A 90 12.37 -7.48 17.84
CA ARG A 90 12.50 -8.50 18.88
C ARG A 90 11.17 -8.80 19.57
N GLY A 91 10.47 -7.76 20.03
CA GLY A 91 9.16 -7.93 20.65
C GLY A 91 8.11 -8.56 19.72
N ILE A 92 8.15 -8.24 18.41
CA ILE A 92 7.27 -8.85 17.40
C ILE A 92 7.57 -10.36 17.28
N VAL A 93 8.84 -10.75 17.27
CA VAL A 93 9.26 -12.16 17.23
C VAL A 93 8.86 -12.90 18.50
N GLU A 94 9.12 -12.32 19.67
CA GLU A 94 8.79 -12.86 20.98
C GLU A 94 7.29 -13.08 21.16
N ALA A 95 6.46 -12.15 20.63
CA ALA A 95 5.01 -12.29 20.65
C ALA A 95 4.48 -13.34 19.65
N GLY A 96 5.32 -13.93 18.81
CA GLY A 96 4.94 -15.00 17.89
C GLY A 96 4.19 -14.54 16.64
N ALA A 97 4.38 -13.29 16.17
CA ALA A 97 3.81 -12.83 14.91
C ALA A 97 4.18 -13.75 13.75
N ASP A 98 3.23 -14.05 12.85
CA ASP A 98 3.45 -15.02 11.78
C ASP A 98 4.28 -14.44 10.62
N ALA A 99 4.15 -13.14 10.35
CA ALA A 99 4.97 -12.42 9.38
C ALA A 99 5.01 -10.91 9.68
N VAL A 100 5.96 -10.23 9.04
CA VAL A 100 6.00 -8.76 8.99
C VAL A 100 5.87 -8.27 7.55
N ILE A 101 5.12 -7.16 7.37
CA ILE A 101 4.95 -6.50 6.07
C ILE A 101 5.89 -5.29 6.04
N VAL A 102 6.85 -5.25 5.12
CA VAL A 102 7.98 -4.33 5.14
C VAL A 102 8.09 -3.53 3.84
N GLN A 103 8.43 -2.24 3.93
CA GLN A 103 8.77 -1.38 2.80
C GLN A 103 10.28 -1.22 2.61
N ASP A 104 11.00 -0.95 3.69
CA ASP A 104 12.42 -0.57 3.69
C ASP A 104 13.32 -1.77 3.45
N LEU A 105 14.19 -1.69 2.41
CA LEU A 105 15.10 -2.78 2.06
C LEU A 105 16.23 -2.97 3.09
N GLY A 106 16.67 -1.90 3.75
CA GLY A 106 17.61 -1.99 4.86
C GLY A 106 17.01 -2.74 6.05
N LEU A 107 15.72 -2.51 6.29
CA LEU A 107 14.98 -3.25 7.32
C LEU A 107 14.82 -4.74 6.96
N VAL A 108 14.63 -5.09 5.69
CA VAL A 108 14.63 -6.50 5.25
C VAL A 108 15.95 -7.16 5.62
N ARG A 109 17.09 -6.51 5.36
CA ARG A 109 18.42 -7.02 5.75
C ARG A 109 18.53 -7.22 7.25
N LEU A 110 18.07 -6.21 8.03
CA LEU A 110 18.09 -6.30 9.49
C LEU A 110 17.26 -7.48 9.99
N ILE A 111 16.05 -7.68 9.47
CA ILE A 111 15.18 -8.80 9.86
C ILE A 111 15.83 -10.14 9.53
N ARG A 112 16.40 -10.30 8.35
CA ARG A 112 17.09 -11.54 7.94
C ARG A 112 18.29 -11.88 8.83
N ARG A 113 18.99 -10.89 9.35
CA ARG A 113 20.09 -11.08 10.28
C ARG A 113 19.60 -11.30 11.72
N LEU A 114 18.64 -10.50 12.19
CA LEU A 114 18.13 -10.51 13.56
C LEU A 114 17.26 -11.76 13.83
N ALA A 115 16.36 -12.09 12.92
CA ALA A 115 15.38 -13.18 13.06
C ALA A 115 15.18 -13.90 11.71
N PRO A 116 16.13 -14.77 11.30
CA PRO A 116 16.09 -15.43 9.99
C PRO A 116 14.80 -16.23 9.73
N GLY A 117 14.18 -16.74 10.78
CA GLY A 117 12.93 -17.52 10.72
C GLY A 117 11.65 -16.70 10.70
N LEU A 118 11.70 -15.35 10.75
CA LEU A 118 10.51 -14.51 10.65
C LEU A 118 10.18 -14.24 9.17
N PRO A 119 9.02 -14.68 8.64
CA PRO A 119 8.61 -14.40 7.28
C PRO A 119 8.48 -12.89 7.00
N VAL A 120 9.01 -12.46 5.85
CA VAL A 120 8.92 -11.06 5.38
C VAL A 120 8.05 -10.98 4.15
N HIS A 121 7.01 -10.17 4.21
CA HIS A 121 6.15 -9.84 3.09
C HIS A 121 6.50 -8.43 2.57
N GLY A 122 6.83 -8.32 1.27
CA GLY A 122 7.10 -7.03 0.65
C GLY A 122 5.82 -6.21 0.55
N SER A 123 5.84 -5.01 1.15
CA SER A 123 4.71 -4.09 1.11
C SER A 123 4.43 -3.58 -0.31
N THR A 124 3.18 -3.22 -0.61
CA THR A 124 2.83 -2.46 -1.83
C THR A 124 3.64 -1.16 -1.96
N GLN A 125 4.16 -0.62 -0.86
CA GLN A 125 5.02 0.56 -0.84
C GLN A 125 6.46 0.30 -1.36
N MET A 126 6.86 -0.95 -1.56
CA MET A 126 8.07 -1.28 -2.34
C MET A 126 7.90 -1.01 -3.84
N THR A 127 6.68 -0.75 -4.29
CA THR A 127 6.32 -0.45 -5.68
C THR A 127 6.78 -1.55 -6.65
N LEU A 128 6.48 -2.80 -6.32
CA LEU A 128 6.85 -3.95 -7.14
C LEU A 128 5.79 -4.20 -8.21
N THR A 129 6.18 -4.00 -9.45
CA THR A 129 5.29 -3.99 -10.61
C THR A 129 5.76 -4.90 -11.75
N GLU A 130 6.96 -5.52 -11.63
CA GLU A 130 7.58 -6.30 -12.70
C GLU A 130 8.39 -7.47 -12.12
N PRO A 131 8.47 -8.63 -12.82
CA PRO A 131 9.12 -9.86 -12.31
C PRO A 131 10.57 -9.70 -11.86
N ARG A 132 11.41 -8.89 -12.54
CA ARG A 132 12.82 -8.68 -12.14
C ARG A 132 12.95 -8.01 -10.78
N GLY A 133 12.08 -7.01 -10.52
CA GLY A 133 12.05 -6.35 -9.21
C GLY A 133 11.57 -7.29 -8.11
N ILE A 134 10.61 -8.16 -8.41
CA ILE A 134 10.15 -9.21 -7.48
C ILE A 134 11.26 -10.22 -7.20
N GLU A 135 12.00 -10.64 -8.21
CA GLU A 135 13.12 -11.57 -8.06
C GLU A 135 14.28 -10.94 -7.27
N PHE A 136 14.52 -9.64 -7.45
CA PHE A 136 15.50 -8.89 -6.66
C PHE A 136 15.19 -8.99 -5.16
N VAL A 137 13.97 -8.68 -4.74
CA VAL A 137 13.60 -8.75 -3.31
C VAL A 137 13.51 -10.18 -2.80
N ARG A 138 13.21 -11.18 -3.66
CA ARG A 138 13.26 -12.61 -3.30
C ARG A 138 14.67 -13.02 -2.88
N ARG A 139 15.69 -12.57 -3.60
CA ARG A 139 17.11 -12.82 -3.24
C ARG A 139 17.49 -12.20 -1.89
N LEU A 140 16.82 -11.14 -1.47
CA LEU A 140 17.00 -10.53 -0.15
C LEU A 140 16.25 -11.29 0.97
N GLY A 141 15.46 -12.31 0.63
CA GLY A 141 14.71 -13.11 1.60
C GLY A 141 13.27 -12.65 1.83
N VAL A 142 12.70 -11.82 0.94
CA VAL A 142 11.25 -11.59 0.93
C VAL A 142 10.55 -12.86 0.43
N GLU A 143 9.49 -13.29 1.12
CA GLU A 143 8.82 -14.58 0.88
C GLU A 143 7.43 -14.44 0.25
N ARG A 144 6.86 -13.24 0.25
CA ARG A 144 5.59 -12.87 -0.41
C ARG A 144 5.66 -11.42 -0.85
N VAL A 145 4.99 -11.07 -1.94
CA VAL A 145 4.95 -9.70 -2.46
C VAL A 145 3.50 -9.22 -2.59
N ILE A 146 3.21 -8.07 -2.01
CA ILE A 146 1.96 -7.34 -2.20
C ILE A 146 2.13 -6.45 -3.43
N LEU A 147 1.48 -6.82 -4.52
CA LEU A 147 1.59 -6.11 -5.79
C LEU A 147 1.04 -4.68 -5.71
N ALA A 148 1.55 -3.80 -6.56
CA ALA A 148 1.00 -2.47 -6.75
C ALA A 148 -0.44 -2.56 -7.26
N ARG A 149 -1.30 -1.61 -6.83
CA ARG A 149 -2.75 -1.61 -7.14
C ARG A 149 -3.06 -1.14 -8.57
N GLU A 150 -2.06 -0.62 -9.24
CA GLU A 150 -2.11 -0.09 -10.61
C GLU A 150 -1.92 -1.16 -11.70
N LEU A 151 -1.77 -2.43 -11.27
CA LEU A 151 -1.63 -3.57 -12.19
C LEU A 151 -2.99 -4.12 -12.61
N SER A 152 -3.11 -4.43 -13.90
CA SER A 152 -4.25 -5.13 -14.48
C SER A 152 -4.14 -6.65 -14.28
N LEU A 153 -5.26 -7.36 -14.48
CA LEU A 153 -5.25 -8.84 -14.53
C LEU A 153 -4.25 -9.38 -15.55
N ASP A 154 -4.06 -8.68 -16.67
CA ASP A 154 -3.09 -9.08 -17.69
C ASP A 154 -1.65 -8.89 -17.20
N ASP A 155 -1.36 -7.77 -16.54
CA ASP A 155 -0.05 -7.56 -15.90
C ASP A 155 0.22 -8.63 -14.85
N ILE A 156 -0.76 -8.93 -13.98
CA ILE A 156 -0.64 -9.98 -12.95
C ILE A 156 -0.41 -11.34 -13.58
N ARG A 157 -1.08 -11.66 -14.68
CA ARG A 157 -0.86 -12.91 -15.44
C ARG A 157 0.58 -13.00 -15.95
N ARG A 158 1.10 -11.92 -16.54
CA ARG A 158 2.48 -11.86 -17.06
C ARG A 158 3.50 -11.98 -15.92
N ILE A 159 3.21 -11.41 -14.74
CA ILE A 159 4.05 -11.55 -13.54
C ILE A 159 4.02 -12.99 -13.05
N ALA A 160 2.82 -13.55 -12.82
CA ALA A 160 2.66 -14.92 -12.31
C ALA A 160 3.32 -15.98 -13.21
N ALA A 161 3.34 -15.76 -14.51
CA ALA A 161 4.02 -16.64 -15.47
C ALA A 161 5.56 -16.60 -15.39
N ARG A 162 6.14 -15.60 -14.72
CA ARG A 162 7.60 -15.34 -14.70
C ARG A 162 8.22 -15.35 -13.31
N THR A 163 7.44 -15.62 -12.26
CA THR A 163 7.94 -15.72 -10.89
C THR A 163 7.25 -16.85 -10.12
N ALA A 164 8.01 -17.52 -9.24
CA ALA A 164 7.47 -18.45 -8.26
C ALA A 164 7.11 -17.77 -6.92
N MET A 165 7.32 -16.44 -6.82
CA MET A 165 7.02 -15.67 -5.61
C MET A 165 5.52 -15.74 -5.33
N PRO A 166 5.07 -16.04 -4.09
CA PRO A 166 3.68 -15.91 -3.68
C PRO A 166 3.21 -14.48 -3.83
N LEU A 167 2.13 -14.28 -4.60
CA LEU A 167 1.56 -12.96 -4.89
C LEU A 167 0.36 -12.66 -3.99
N GLU A 168 0.30 -11.44 -3.47
CA GLU A 168 -0.83 -10.88 -2.72
C GLU A 168 -1.41 -9.69 -3.48
N VAL A 169 -2.73 -9.62 -3.62
CA VAL A 169 -3.43 -8.60 -4.40
C VAL A 169 -4.50 -7.93 -3.55
N PHE A 170 -4.56 -6.60 -3.58
CA PHE A 170 -5.69 -5.87 -3.02
C PHE A 170 -6.94 -6.08 -3.87
N VAL A 171 -8.05 -6.43 -3.23
CA VAL A 171 -9.32 -6.73 -3.91
C VAL A 171 -10.48 -5.84 -3.47
N HIS A 172 -10.33 -5.11 -2.35
CA HIS A 172 -11.39 -4.24 -1.85
C HIS A 172 -10.84 -3.03 -1.08
N GLY A 173 -11.60 -1.92 -1.15
CA GLY A 173 -11.41 -0.74 -0.33
C GLY A 173 -10.69 0.41 -1.02
N ALA A 174 -10.17 1.36 -0.25
CA ALA A 174 -9.65 2.62 -0.76
C ALA A 174 -8.50 2.45 -1.75
N LEU A 175 -8.63 3.07 -2.93
CA LEU A 175 -7.54 3.28 -3.86
C LEU A 175 -6.76 4.55 -3.52
N CYS A 176 -5.45 4.50 -3.74
CA CYS A 176 -4.58 5.67 -3.79
C CYS A 176 -4.46 6.12 -5.25
N VAL A 177 -4.45 7.43 -5.52
CA VAL A 177 -4.22 7.92 -6.88
C VAL A 177 -2.77 7.79 -7.31
N ALA A 178 -1.84 7.96 -6.35
CA ALA A 178 -0.42 7.79 -6.57
C ALA A 178 0.02 6.36 -6.27
N TYR A 179 1.07 5.92 -6.94
CA TYR A 179 1.76 4.68 -6.59
C TYR A 179 2.19 4.69 -5.12
N SER A 180 1.86 3.63 -4.41
CA SER A 180 2.25 3.48 -3.01
C SER A 180 3.78 3.42 -2.88
N GLY A 181 4.34 4.23 -1.99
CA GLY A 181 5.80 4.38 -1.85
C GLY A 181 6.40 5.52 -2.71
N GLN A 182 5.60 6.12 -3.63
CA GLN A 182 6.05 7.17 -4.55
C GLN A 182 5.30 8.51 -4.35
N CYS A 183 4.58 8.67 -3.23
CA CYS A 183 3.81 9.88 -2.94
C CYS A 183 4.56 10.75 -1.93
N LEU A 184 5.00 11.92 -2.36
CA LEU A 184 5.70 12.94 -1.55
C LEU A 184 4.82 14.17 -1.27
N THR A 185 3.51 14.09 -1.56
CA THR A 185 2.62 15.26 -1.45
C THR A 185 2.51 15.80 -0.04
N SER A 186 2.38 14.91 0.95
CA SER A 186 2.27 15.32 2.35
C SER A 186 3.56 15.97 2.85
N GLU A 187 4.70 15.53 2.32
CA GLU A 187 6.02 16.11 2.58
C GLU A 187 6.11 17.52 1.96
N ALA A 188 5.77 17.65 0.67
CA ALA A 188 5.82 18.91 -0.06
C ALA A 188 4.93 19.99 0.55
N LEU A 189 3.74 19.63 1.07
CA LEU A 189 2.74 20.57 1.58
C LEU A 189 2.85 20.86 3.08
N GLY A 190 3.51 20.01 3.85
CA GLY A 190 3.50 20.19 5.30
C GLY A 190 4.59 19.46 6.08
N GLY A 191 5.67 19.00 5.44
CA GLY A 191 6.79 18.33 6.08
C GLY A 191 6.39 17.03 6.80
N ARG A 192 5.34 16.34 6.31
CA ARG A 192 4.85 15.07 6.83
C ARG A 192 4.95 13.99 5.77
N SER A 193 5.61 12.89 6.07
CA SER A 193 5.81 11.83 5.10
C SER A 193 4.62 10.85 5.01
N ALA A 194 4.08 10.67 3.80
CA ALA A 194 3.11 9.60 3.52
C ALA A 194 3.76 8.21 3.61
N ASN A 195 5.04 8.08 3.30
CA ASN A 195 5.84 6.86 3.45
C ASN A 195 6.12 6.50 4.91
N ARG A 196 5.82 7.43 5.81
CA ARG A 196 5.93 7.29 7.27
C ARG A 196 4.56 7.22 7.97
N GLY A 197 3.48 7.02 7.20
CA GLY A 197 2.12 6.88 7.74
C GLY A 197 1.38 8.18 8.03
N GLN A 198 1.95 9.34 7.69
CA GLN A 198 1.38 10.66 7.98
C GLN A 198 0.72 11.30 6.75
N CYS A 199 0.06 10.50 5.92
CA CYS A 199 -0.63 10.96 4.74
C CYS A 199 -1.69 12.04 5.06
N ALA A 200 -1.58 13.21 4.43
CA ALA A 200 -2.53 14.32 4.56
C ALA A 200 -3.81 14.14 3.73
N GLN A 201 -3.86 13.13 2.85
CA GLN A 201 -4.95 12.87 1.91
C GLN A 201 -5.23 14.04 0.95
N ALA A 202 -4.20 14.77 0.52
CA ALA A 202 -4.34 15.89 -0.40
C ALA A 202 -5.00 15.50 -1.74
N CYS A 203 -4.88 14.25 -2.19
CA CYS A 203 -5.63 13.73 -3.34
C CYS A 203 -7.16 13.73 -3.15
N ARG A 204 -7.66 13.97 -1.94
CA ARG A 204 -9.10 14.08 -1.60
C ARG A 204 -9.55 15.53 -1.39
N MET A 205 -8.70 16.49 -1.74
CA MET A 205 -9.03 17.92 -1.74
C MET A 205 -9.59 18.33 -3.09
N PRO A 206 -10.38 19.43 -3.14
CA PRO A 206 -10.83 19.98 -4.41
C PRO A 206 -9.69 20.70 -5.14
N TYR A 207 -9.69 20.57 -6.45
CA TYR A 207 -8.77 21.25 -7.37
C TYR A 207 -9.53 21.80 -8.56
N GLU A 208 -9.12 22.98 -9.02
CA GLU A 208 -9.51 23.55 -10.30
C GLU A 208 -8.51 23.08 -11.37
N LEU A 209 -9.00 22.90 -12.59
CA LEU A 209 -8.18 22.52 -13.75
C LEU A 209 -7.76 23.77 -14.51
N ILE A 210 -6.47 23.98 -14.65
CA ILE A 210 -5.88 25.07 -15.46
C ILE A 210 -5.30 24.43 -16.70
N VAL A 211 -5.69 24.91 -17.87
CA VAL A 211 -5.21 24.43 -19.18
C VAL A 211 -4.69 25.63 -19.97
N ASP A 212 -3.44 25.60 -20.39
CA ASP A 212 -2.76 26.67 -21.13
C ASP A 212 -2.89 28.05 -20.42
N GLY A 213 -2.89 28.04 -19.08
CA GLY A 213 -3.00 29.22 -18.23
C GLY A 213 -4.45 29.67 -17.92
N GLU A 214 -5.45 29.05 -18.53
CA GLU A 214 -6.87 29.41 -18.35
C GLU A 214 -7.62 28.37 -17.48
N LEU A 215 -8.61 28.87 -16.71
CA LEU A 215 -9.49 28.00 -15.93
C LEU A 215 -10.41 27.21 -16.86
N ARG A 216 -10.37 25.90 -16.74
CA ARG A 216 -11.28 24.98 -17.43
C ARG A 216 -12.40 24.55 -16.49
N GLU A 217 -13.65 24.85 -16.86
CA GLU A 217 -14.82 24.38 -16.11
C GLU A 217 -14.94 22.85 -16.16
N THR A 218 -15.11 22.24 -15.01
CA THR A 218 -15.27 20.78 -14.83
C THR A 218 -16.67 20.37 -14.39
N GLY A 219 -17.64 21.30 -14.41
CA GLY A 219 -19.02 21.10 -13.94
C GLY A 219 -19.05 20.85 -12.42
N ASP A 220 -19.69 19.74 -12.02
CA ASP A 220 -19.80 19.35 -10.61
C ASP A 220 -18.62 18.51 -10.10
N ARG A 221 -17.54 18.37 -10.89
CA ARG A 221 -16.32 17.65 -10.54
C ARG A 221 -15.26 18.57 -9.95
N ALA A 222 -15.12 18.55 -8.62
CA ALA A 222 -14.11 19.32 -7.90
C ALA A 222 -12.94 18.44 -7.39
N TYR A 223 -13.13 17.13 -7.23
CA TYR A 223 -12.18 16.22 -6.61
C TYR A 223 -11.42 15.41 -7.67
N LEU A 224 -10.68 16.10 -8.53
CA LEU A 224 -10.08 15.59 -9.77
C LEU A 224 -9.07 14.45 -9.57
N LEU A 225 -8.54 14.28 -8.37
CA LEU A 225 -7.57 13.24 -7.99
C LEU A 225 -8.13 12.22 -6.99
N SER A 226 -9.47 12.20 -6.78
CA SER A 226 -10.09 11.34 -5.77
C SER A 226 -10.67 10.07 -6.40
N PRO A 227 -9.92 8.93 -6.44
CA PRO A 227 -10.44 7.71 -7.04
C PRO A 227 -11.58 7.13 -6.21
N GLN A 228 -12.46 6.39 -6.88
CA GLN A 228 -13.47 5.54 -6.26
C GLN A 228 -12.82 4.41 -5.46
N ASP A 229 -13.61 3.64 -4.72
CA ASP A 229 -13.12 2.49 -3.96
C ASP A 229 -13.08 1.23 -4.84
N LEU A 230 -12.05 0.41 -4.63
CA LEU A 230 -11.90 -0.86 -5.31
C LEU A 230 -12.97 -1.84 -4.84
N SER A 231 -13.64 -2.51 -5.78
CA SER A 231 -14.49 -3.66 -5.53
C SER A 231 -14.30 -4.70 -6.63
N ALA A 232 -13.54 -5.75 -6.34
CA ALA A 232 -13.09 -6.75 -7.30
C ALA A 232 -13.64 -8.16 -6.98
N HIS A 233 -14.83 -8.26 -6.35
CA HIS A 233 -15.43 -9.55 -6.01
C HIS A 233 -15.69 -10.44 -7.24
N ASP A 234 -15.98 -9.82 -8.39
CA ASP A 234 -16.19 -10.54 -9.66
C ASP A 234 -14.87 -11.06 -10.28
N LEU A 235 -13.72 -10.56 -9.81
CA LEU A 235 -12.40 -10.92 -10.33
C LEU A 235 -11.68 -11.95 -9.44
N ILE A 236 -12.32 -12.47 -8.40
CA ILE A 236 -11.72 -13.46 -7.49
C ILE A 236 -11.43 -14.77 -8.22
N ASP A 237 -12.38 -15.29 -9.00
CA ASP A 237 -12.18 -16.55 -9.74
C ASP A 237 -10.99 -16.48 -10.72
N PRO A 238 -10.88 -15.48 -11.63
CA PRO A 238 -9.69 -15.36 -12.46
C PRO A 238 -8.39 -15.17 -11.68
N LEU A 239 -8.37 -14.45 -10.56
CA LEU A 239 -7.20 -14.29 -9.72
C LEU A 239 -6.78 -15.60 -9.02
N VAL A 240 -7.75 -16.42 -8.57
CA VAL A 240 -7.50 -17.78 -8.04
C VAL A 240 -6.86 -18.66 -9.12
N LYS A 241 -7.40 -18.63 -10.33
CA LYS A 241 -6.85 -19.38 -11.48
C LYS A 241 -5.44 -18.94 -11.89
N LEU A 242 -5.08 -17.68 -11.64
CA LEU A 242 -3.71 -17.16 -11.83
C LEU A 242 -2.74 -17.58 -10.70
N GLY A 243 -3.22 -18.25 -9.65
CA GLY A 243 -2.40 -18.70 -8.54
C GLY A 243 -2.09 -17.62 -7.50
N VAL A 244 -2.87 -16.52 -7.46
CA VAL A 244 -2.76 -15.51 -6.38
C VAL A 244 -2.99 -16.17 -5.04
N ARG A 245 -2.08 -15.95 -4.09
CA ARG A 245 -2.04 -16.65 -2.80
C ARG A 245 -2.76 -15.93 -1.67
N SER A 246 -2.95 -14.62 -1.78
CA SER A 246 -3.59 -13.81 -0.74
C SER A 246 -4.42 -12.69 -1.35
N PHE A 247 -5.64 -12.54 -0.87
CA PHE A 247 -6.60 -11.51 -1.24
C PHE A 247 -6.75 -10.53 -0.10
N LYS A 248 -6.28 -9.31 -0.30
CA LYS A 248 -6.19 -8.29 0.74
C LYS A 248 -7.31 -7.26 0.67
N ILE A 249 -7.96 -7.05 1.80
CA ILE A 249 -8.92 -5.97 1.99
C ILE A 249 -8.19 -4.76 2.60
N GLU A 250 -8.27 -3.57 1.98
CA GLU A 250 -7.79 -2.32 2.59
C GLU A 250 -8.84 -1.80 3.58
N GLY A 251 -8.44 -1.38 4.79
CA GLY A 251 -9.44 -0.88 5.72
C GLY A 251 -9.04 -0.70 7.17
N ARG A 252 -7.75 -0.56 7.55
CA ARG A 252 -7.32 -0.37 8.96
C ARG A 252 -7.89 0.91 9.64
N LEU A 253 -8.39 1.86 8.85
CA LEU A 253 -9.08 3.07 9.34
C LEU A 253 -10.62 2.95 9.21
N LYS A 254 -11.14 1.74 9.00
CA LYS A 254 -12.58 1.49 8.82
C LYS A 254 -13.18 0.83 10.04
N SER A 255 -14.51 0.96 10.17
CA SER A 255 -15.27 0.35 11.26
C SER A 255 -15.28 -1.18 11.20
N ALA A 256 -15.53 -1.82 12.33
CA ALA A 256 -15.72 -3.27 12.41
C ALA A 256 -16.88 -3.76 11.52
N GLN A 257 -17.92 -2.96 11.35
CA GLN A 257 -19.02 -3.24 10.41
C GLN A 257 -18.52 -3.40 8.98
N TYR A 258 -17.69 -2.47 8.50
CA TYR A 258 -17.07 -2.57 7.16
C TYR A 258 -16.22 -3.84 7.03
N VAL A 259 -15.39 -4.12 8.03
CA VAL A 259 -14.53 -5.30 8.03
C VAL A 259 -15.36 -6.59 7.99
N ALA A 260 -16.46 -6.66 8.76
CA ALA A 260 -17.36 -7.80 8.75
C ALA A 260 -17.99 -8.04 7.37
N VAL A 261 -18.63 -7.01 6.79
CA VAL A 261 -19.34 -7.10 5.51
C VAL A 261 -18.39 -7.46 4.37
N ALA A 262 -17.22 -6.78 4.29
CA ALA A 262 -16.23 -7.06 3.27
C ALA A 262 -15.67 -8.48 3.42
N SER A 263 -15.31 -8.91 4.64
CA SER A 263 -14.76 -10.26 4.87
C SER A 263 -15.77 -11.35 4.49
N GLN A 264 -17.05 -11.22 4.84
CA GLN A 264 -18.10 -12.17 4.43
C GLN A 264 -18.21 -12.27 2.91
N THR A 265 -18.24 -11.14 2.22
CA THR A 265 -18.37 -11.08 0.76
C THR A 265 -17.22 -11.77 0.06
N TYR A 266 -15.96 -11.42 0.43
CA TYR A 266 -14.78 -12.00 -0.22
C TYR A 266 -14.53 -13.44 0.20
N ARG A 267 -14.89 -13.84 1.42
CA ARG A 267 -14.88 -15.26 1.83
C ARG A 267 -15.81 -16.10 0.94
N ALA A 268 -17.04 -15.64 0.74
CA ALA A 268 -17.99 -16.33 -0.12
C ALA A 268 -17.50 -16.40 -1.58
N ALA A 269 -16.90 -15.34 -2.11
CA ALA A 269 -16.34 -15.33 -3.46
C ALA A 269 -15.18 -16.32 -3.63
N ILE A 270 -14.25 -16.37 -2.65
CA ILE A 270 -13.12 -17.30 -2.65
C ILE A 270 -13.61 -18.75 -2.54
N ASP A 271 -14.58 -19.04 -1.67
CA ASP A 271 -15.12 -20.39 -1.49
C ASP A 271 -15.83 -20.88 -2.75
N ALA A 272 -16.60 -19.99 -3.42
CA ALA A 272 -17.24 -20.31 -4.69
C ALA A 272 -16.19 -20.61 -5.79
N ALA A 273 -15.13 -19.79 -5.89
CA ALA A 273 -14.05 -20.01 -6.85
C ALA A 273 -13.31 -21.34 -6.61
N LEU A 274 -13.05 -21.71 -5.34
CA LEU A 274 -12.45 -22.98 -4.96
C LEU A 274 -13.36 -24.20 -5.26
N ALA A 275 -14.68 -23.99 -5.16
CA ALA A 275 -15.68 -25.01 -5.53
C ALA A 275 -15.96 -25.05 -7.03
N ALA A 276 -15.29 -24.23 -7.84
CA ALA A 276 -15.55 -24.02 -9.26
C ALA A 276 -17.03 -23.65 -9.56
N GLN A 277 -17.63 -22.89 -8.65
CA GLN A 277 -19.01 -22.41 -8.79
C GLN A 277 -19.00 -20.91 -9.15
N PRO A 278 -19.97 -20.45 -9.96
CA PRO A 278 -20.11 -19.03 -10.25
C PRO A 278 -20.51 -18.26 -8.98
N PHE A 279 -19.82 -17.16 -8.74
CA PHE A 279 -20.19 -16.24 -7.66
C PHE A 279 -20.89 -15.01 -8.24
N THR A 280 -22.06 -14.71 -7.73
CA THR A 280 -22.77 -13.46 -8.02
C THR A 280 -23.21 -12.84 -6.72
N LEU A 281 -22.75 -11.62 -6.47
CA LEU A 281 -23.14 -10.88 -5.28
C LEU A 281 -24.62 -10.51 -5.38
N SER A 282 -25.39 -10.91 -4.36
CA SER A 282 -26.82 -10.57 -4.29
C SER A 282 -27.04 -9.05 -4.27
N ARG A 283 -28.25 -8.60 -4.62
CA ARG A 283 -28.61 -7.18 -4.50
C ARG A 283 -28.40 -6.66 -3.08
N GLN A 284 -28.86 -7.40 -2.07
CA GLN A 284 -28.65 -7.01 -0.67
C GLN A 284 -27.16 -6.93 -0.35
N GLY A 285 -26.34 -7.87 -0.79
CA GLY A 285 -24.89 -7.83 -0.60
C GLY A 285 -24.22 -6.61 -1.24
N ARG A 286 -24.65 -6.19 -2.44
CA ARG A 286 -24.16 -4.95 -3.07
C ARG A 286 -24.56 -3.71 -2.25
N LEU A 287 -25.80 -3.65 -1.78
CA LEU A 287 -26.27 -2.56 -0.91
C LEU A 287 -25.53 -2.53 0.43
N ASP A 288 -25.28 -3.69 1.04
CA ASP A 288 -24.55 -3.80 2.30
C ASP A 288 -23.10 -3.35 2.17
N LEU A 289 -22.39 -3.74 1.09
CA LEU A 289 -21.05 -3.25 0.80
C LEU A 289 -21.02 -1.73 0.61
N ALA A 290 -21.90 -1.18 -0.24
CA ALA A 290 -21.97 0.25 -0.51
C ALA A 290 -22.32 1.05 0.75
N GLN A 291 -23.22 0.52 1.57
CA GLN A 291 -23.64 1.16 2.82
C GLN A 291 -22.56 1.11 3.88
N SER A 292 -21.76 0.02 3.95
CA SER A 292 -20.71 -0.10 4.94
C SER A 292 -19.61 0.96 4.76
N PHE A 293 -19.21 1.22 3.53
CA PHE A 293 -18.39 2.36 3.09
C PHE A 293 -18.22 2.36 1.57
N SER A 294 -18.58 3.46 0.89
CA SER A 294 -18.30 3.61 -0.55
C SER A 294 -18.22 5.07 -0.96
N ARG A 295 -17.24 5.38 -1.83
CA ARG A 295 -17.14 6.63 -2.61
C ARG A 295 -17.50 6.40 -4.08
N GLY A 296 -18.33 5.42 -4.36
CA GLY A 296 -18.48 4.76 -5.64
C GLY A 296 -17.54 3.55 -5.73
N PHE A 297 -17.93 2.53 -6.50
CA PHE A 297 -17.13 1.33 -6.71
C PHE A 297 -16.60 1.24 -8.14
N THR A 298 -15.36 0.83 -8.25
CA THR A 298 -14.67 0.53 -9.50
C THR A 298 -13.87 -0.76 -9.35
N GLN A 299 -13.59 -1.45 -10.45
CA GLN A 299 -12.59 -2.52 -10.48
C GLN A 299 -11.15 -1.96 -10.46
N GLY A 300 -11.00 -0.63 -10.42
CA GLY A 300 -9.71 0.04 -10.47
C GLY A 300 -8.95 -0.34 -11.72
N PHE A 301 -7.67 -0.56 -11.58
CA PHE A 301 -6.82 -1.00 -12.69
C PHE A 301 -6.89 -2.51 -12.96
N LEU A 302 -7.46 -3.32 -12.06
CA LEU A 302 -7.59 -4.77 -12.27
C LEU A 302 -8.40 -5.10 -13.53
N GLY A 303 -9.43 -4.32 -13.84
CA GLY A 303 -10.22 -4.45 -15.06
C GLY A 303 -9.55 -3.89 -16.33
N GLY A 304 -8.35 -3.30 -16.20
CA GLY A 304 -7.65 -2.55 -17.26
C GLY A 304 -7.66 -1.05 -16.99
N ILE A 305 -6.97 -0.30 -17.85
CA ILE A 305 -6.90 1.16 -17.73
C ILE A 305 -8.15 1.79 -18.34
N ASP A 306 -8.89 2.55 -17.54
CA ASP A 306 -9.98 3.42 -17.99
C ASP A 306 -9.93 4.71 -17.15
N HIS A 307 -9.29 5.73 -17.71
CA HIS A 307 -9.09 7.01 -17.03
C HIS A 307 -10.41 7.79 -16.82
N GLN A 308 -11.46 7.46 -17.59
CA GLN A 308 -12.76 8.12 -17.47
C GLN A 308 -13.54 7.63 -16.24
N GLN A 309 -13.33 6.36 -15.84
CA GLN A 309 -14.12 5.72 -14.79
C GLN A 309 -13.43 5.70 -13.42
N LEU A 310 -12.11 5.87 -13.36
CA LEU A 310 -11.36 5.74 -12.11
C LEU A 310 -11.74 6.83 -11.09
N VAL A 311 -11.94 8.06 -11.59
CA VAL A 311 -12.24 9.25 -10.78
C VAL A 311 -13.57 9.84 -11.24
N GLU A 312 -14.60 9.71 -10.41
CA GLU A 312 -15.89 10.38 -10.62
C GLU A 312 -15.76 11.88 -10.35
N GLY A 313 -14.98 12.26 -9.35
CA GLY A 313 -14.61 13.64 -9.04
C GLY A 313 -15.66 14.46 -8.28
N ARG A 314 -16.83 13.90 -7.92
CA ARG A 314 -17.88 14.63 -7.21
C ARG A 314 -17.69 14.65 -5.69
N PHE A 315 -17.25 13.54 -5.09
CA PHE A 315 -17.20 13.37 -3.63
C PHE A 315 -15.87 12.82 -3.14
N PRO A 316 -15.34 13.36 -2.01
CA PRO A 316 -14.14 12.81 -1.38
C PRO A 316 -14.47 11.80 -0.27
N LYS A 317 -15.74 11.81 0.24
CA LYS A 317 -16.22 11.03 1.39
C LYS A 317 -17.18 9.93 0.96
N SER A 318 -17.43 8.97 1.86
CA SER A 318 -18.49 7.97 1.64
C SER A 318 -19.86 8.64 1.60
N ARG A 319 -20.66 8.21 0.63
CA ARG A 319 -22.05 8.66 0.45
C ARG A 319 -23.08 7.57 0.79
N GLY A 320 -22.63 6.32 0.98
CA GLY A 320 -23.54 5.19 1.16
C GLY A 320 -24.26 4.84 -0.13
N VAL A 321 -25.57 4.67 -0.07
CA VAL A 321 -26.40 4.20 -1.19
C VAL A 321 -27.24 5.34 -1.76
N ARG A 322 -27.15 5.55 -3.09
CA ARG A 322 -28.07 6.45 -3.80
C ARG A 322 -29.49 5.88 -3.78
N ILE A 323 -30.45 6.66 -3.29
CA ILE A 323 -31.85 6.23 -3.21
C ILE A 323 -32.63 6.67 -4.45
N GLY A 324 -32.50 7.95 -4.83
CA GLY A 324 -33.23 8.56 -5.93
C GLY A 324 -33.14 10.07 -5.94
N THR A 325 -34.16 10.73 -6.43
CA THR A 325 -34.25 12.20 -6.51
C THR A 325 -35.55 12.70 -5.88
N VAL A 326 -35.49 13.89 -5.26
CA VAL A 326 -36.67 14.57 -4.72
C VAL A 326 -37.52 15.11 -5.86
N VAL A 327 -38.75 14.63 -6.00
CA VAL A 327 -39.67 15.04 -7.07
C VAL A 327 -40.82 15.93 -6.55
N GLU A 328 -41.11 15.87 -5.26
CA GLU A 328 -42.22 16.65 -4.66
C GLU A 328 -41.89 16.93 -3.19
N ARG A 329 -42.33 18.09 -2.70
CA ARG A 329 -42.34 18.43 -1.27
C ARG A 329 -43.77 18.33 -0.72
N THR A 330 -43.95 17.66 0.43
CA THR A 330 -45.20 17.58 1.14
C THR A 330 -45.12 18.37 2.44
N PRO A 331 -46.28 18.66 3.12
CA PRO A 331 -46.25 19.42 4.37
C PRO A 331 -45.38 18.82 5.47
N HIS A 332 -45.17 17.51 5.46
CA HIS A 332 -44.41 16.78 6.50
C HIS A 332 -43.20 15.99 5.97
N GLY A 333 -42.83 16.12 4.69
CA GLY A 333 -41.79 15.35 4.11
C GLY A 333 -41.52 15.63 2.62
N ILE A 334 -41.02 14.63 1.94
CA ILE A 334 -40.68 14.68 0.51
C ILE A 334 -41.15 13.39 -0.18
N VAL A 335 -41.40 13.49 -1.48
CA VAL A 335 -41.54 12.33 -2.36
C VAL A 335 -40.26 12.13 -3.14
N VAL A 336 -39.69 10.93 -3.02
CA VAL A 336 -38.48 10.53 -3.73
C VAL A 336 -38.86 9.58 -4.87
N GLU A 337 -38.43 9.87 -6.08
CA GLU A 337 -38.44 8.94 -7.20
C GLU A 337 -37.18 8.09 -7.14
N LEU A 338 -37.35 6.77 -7.02
CA LEU A 338 -36.25 5.83 -6.88
C LEU A 338 -35.39 5.81 -8.14
N ALA A 339 -34.09 5.72 -7.99
CA ALA A 339 -33.14 5.68 -9.10
C ALA A 339 -33.38 4.42 -9.97
N ALA A 340 -33.15 4.55 -11.28
CA ALA A 340 -33.41 3.50 -12.27
C ALA A 340 -32.62 2.21 -11.99
N GLU A 341 -31.46 2.31 -11.37
CA GLU A 341 -30.64 1.16 -10.94
C GLU A 341 -31.34 0.23 -9.91
N HIS A 342 -32.46 0.72 -9.35
CA HIS A 342 -33.32 -0.03 -8.44
C HIS A 342 -34.60 -0.58 -9.12
N ASP A 343 -34.78 -0.38 -10.43
CA ASP A 343 -35.88 -0.94 -11.20
C ASP A 343 -35.77 -2.47 -11.31
N GLY A 344 -36.94 -3.16 -11.32
CA GLY A 344 -37.00 -4.62 -11.35
C GLY A 344 -36.54 -5.32 -10.07
N ALA A 345 -36.49 -4.58 -9.01
CA ALA A 345 -35.98 -5.03 -7.74
C ALA A 345 -36.86 -6.12 -7.12
N ASP A 346 -36.22 -7.16 -6.57
CA ASP A 346 -36.84 -8.11 -5.66
C ASP A 346 -37.59 -7.33 -4.56
N ALA A 347 -38.89 -7.53 -4.46
CA ALA A 347 -39.78 -6.85 -3.49
C ALA A 347 -39.37 -7.14 -2.02
N SER A 348 -38.52 -8.15 -1.80
CA SER A 348 -37.98 -8.51 -0.47
C SER A 348 -36.94 -7.53 0.06
N VAL A 349 -36.32 -6.67 -0.79
CA VAL A 349 -35.29 -5.73 -0.39
C VAL A 349 -35.89 -4.33 -0.25
N GLU A 350 -36.12 -3.88 0.98
CA GLU A 350 -36.48 -2.50 1.27
C GLU A 350 -35.25 -1.57 1.14
N LEU A 351 -35.28 -0.65 0.16
CA LEU A 351 -34.20 0.27 -0.14
C LEU A 351 -34.01 1.32 0.95
N ILE A 352 -35.10 1.75 1.60
CA ILE A 352 -35.12 2.74 2.68
C ILE A 352 -36.17 2.37 3.72
N LYS A 353 -35.85 2.57 4.99
CA LYS A 353 -36.64 2.17 6.16
C LYS A 353 -36.72 3.30 7.17
N PRO A 354 -37.72 3.30 8.06
CA PRO A 354 -37.72 4.15 9.24
C PRO A 354 -36.47 3.91 10.09
N GLY A 355 -35.84 4.99 10.52
CA GLY A 355 -34.57 4.97 11.25
C GLY A 355 -33.32 5.15 10.39
N ASP A 356 -33.40 4.97 9.09
CA ASP A 356 -32.26 5.21 8.18
C ASP A 356 -31.86 6.69 8.20
N GLY A 357 -30.54 6.94 8.12
CA GLY A 357 -29.99 8.28 7.93
C GLY A 357 -29.89 8.61 6.45
N ILE A 358 -30.31 9.79 6.05
CA ILE A 358 -30.15 10.28 4.67
C ILE A 358 -29.51 11.67 4.62
N VAL A 359 -28.95 11.98 3.45
CA VAL A 359 -28.41 13.30 3.10
C VAL A 359 -28.92 13.69 1.71
N PHE A 360 -29.07 15.01 1.50
CA PHE A 360 -29.53 15.61 0.25
C PHE A 360 -28.35 16.25 -0.45
N ASP A 361 -28.09 15.82 -1.68
CA ASP A 361 -27.04 16.37 -2.53
C ASP A 361 -27.65 17.34 -3.54
N GLU A 362 -27.37 18.62 -3.34
CA GLU A 362 -27.87 19.71 -4.17
C GLU A 362 -26.88 20.11 -5.29
N GLY A 363 -25.81 19.34 -5.49
CA GLY A 363 -24.80 19.56 -6.54
C GLY A 363 -23.61 20.42 -6.08
N HIS A 364 -23.51 20.73 -4.79
CA HIS A 364 -22.45 21.53 -4.16
C HIS A 364 -21.76 20.73 -3.05
N PRO A 365 -21.04 19.64 -3.36
CA PRO A 365 -20.50 18.71 -2.37
C PRO A 365 -19.44 19.30 -1.43
N GLU A 366 -18.97 20.51 -1.71
CA GLU A 366 -18.04 21.28 -0.88
C GLU A 366 -18.77 22.08 0.22
N GLN A 367 -20.09 22.22 0.16
CA GLN A 367 -20.91 22.93 1.13
C GLN A 367 -21.53 21.97 2.15
N ASP A 368 -22.06 22.54 3.23
CA ASP A 368 -22.81 21.79 4.24
C ASP A 368 -24.16 21.34 3.66
N GLU A 369 -24.38 20.05 3.67
CA GLU A 369 -25.59 19.41 3.13
C GLU A 369 -26.61 19.14 4.23
N GLN A 370 -27.89 19.32 3.90
CA GLN A 370 -28.95 18.90 4.79
C GLN A 370 -29.06 17.38 4.87
N GLY A 371 -29.43 16.88 6.03
CA GLY A 371 -29.68 15.44 6.23
C GLY A 371 -30.49 15.19 7.49
N GLY A 372 -31.02 13.99 7.61
CA GLY A 372 -31.83 13.63 8.79
C GLY A 372 -32.15 12.15 8.84
N ARG A 373 -32.79 11.74 9.94
CA ARG A 373 -33.31 10.38 10.07
C ARG A 373 -34.75 10.32 9.55
N VAL A 374 -35.00 9.28 8.77
CA VAL A 374 -36.32 8.96 8.24
C VAL A 374 -37.19 8.47 9.39
N TYR A 375 -38.32 9.14 9.62
CA TYR A 375 -39.28 8.76 10.64
C TYR A 375 -40.31 7.74 10.09
N ARG A 376 -40.83 8.03 8.89
CA ARG A 376 -41.80 7.15 8.22
C ARG A 376 -41.55 7.07 6.73
N VAL A 377 -41.75 5.89 6.16
CA VAL A 377 -41.74 5.63 4.72
C VAL A 377 -43.14 5.19 4.29
N ALA A 378 -43.73 5.89 3.31
CA ALA A 378 -45.01 5.54 2.71
C ALA A 378 -44.80 5.31 1.20
N ARG A 379 -45.11 4.14 0.69
CA ARG A 379 -45.05 3.82 -0.73
C ARG A 379 -46.21 4.48 -1.48
N ARG A 380 -45.89 5.36 -2.44
CA ARG A 380 -46.88 6.05 -3.28
C ARG A 380 -47.13 5.28 -4.59
N THR A 381 -46.06 4.82 -5.24
CA THR A 381 -46.10 3.98 -6.46
C THR A 381 -44.98 2.94 -6.41
N ALA A 382 -44.85 2.14 -7.46
CA ALA A 382 -43.71 1.20 -7.59
C ALA A 382 -42.35 1.93 -7.52
N ARG A 383 -42.26 3.16 -8.02
CA ARG A 383 -41.00 3.95 -8.12
C ARG A 383 -40.97 5.18 -7.21
N ARG A 384 -42.03 5.48 -6.45
CA ARG A 384 -42.09 6.68 -5.60
C ARG A 384 -42.42 6.32 -4.17
N CYS A 385 -41.66 6.86 -3.25
CA CYS A 385 -41.92 6.76 -1.82
C CYS A 385 -41.92 8.16 -1.18
N GLU A 386 -42.79 8.34 -0.19
CA GLU A 386 -42.81 9.52 0.64
C GLU A 386 -42.04 9.25 1.91
N LEU A 387 -41.11 10.15 2.22
CA LEU A 387 -40.28 10.13 3.42
C LEU A 387 -40.68 11.28 4.32
N THR A 388 -40.99 10.98 5.59
CA THR A 388 -41.23 12.01 6.61
C THR A 388 -40.11 12.01 7.64
N PHE A 389 -39.89 13.19 8.23
CA PHE A 389 -38.81 13.44 9.20
C PHE A 389 -39.37 13.88 10.53
N GLY A 390 -38.59 13.80 11.60
CA GLY A 390 -38.91 14.43 12.87
C GLY A 390 -38.86 15.96 12.76
N ASP A 391 -39.64 16.63 13.58
CA ASP A 391 -39.78 18.09 13.55
C ASP A 391 -38.40 18.77 13.72
N GLY A 392 -38.08 19.68 12.81
CA GLY A 392 -36.86 20.50 12.83
C GLY A 392 -35.58 19.80 12.36
N HIS A 393 -35.63 18.51 11.99
CA HIS A 393 -34.43 17.78 11.53
C HIS A 393 -34.03 18.10 10.07
N VAL A 394 -34.98 18.45 9.22
CA VAL A 394 -34.76 18.82 7.82
C VAL A 394 -35.60 20.03 7.50
N ASN A 395 -35.01 21.07 6.91
CA ASN A 395 -35.73 22.23 6.44
C ASN A 395 -36.29 21.96 5.03
N LEU A 396 -37.52 21.46 4.98
CA LEU A 396 -38.18 21.09 3.73
C LEU A 396 -38.35 22.26 2.75
N ALA A 397 -38.43 23.50 3.26
CA ALA A 397 -38.63 24.69 2.40
C ALA A 397 -37.38 25.03 1.55
N LEU A 398 -36.20 24.70 2.04
CA LEU A 398 -34.92 24.93 1.39
C LEU A 398 -34.48 23.81 0.45
N LEU A 399 -35.07 22.60 0.53
CA LEU A 399 -34.69 21.48 -0.34
C LEU A 399 -35.09 21.75 -1.79
N ALA A 400 -34.12 21.67 -2.69
CA ALA A 400 -34.37 21.80 -4.12
C ALA A 400 -35.04 20.54 -4.69
N LEU A 401 -36.02 20.74 -5.59
CA LEU A 401 -36.55 19.63 -6.40
C LEU A 401 -35.46 19.19 -7.36
N GLY A 402 -35.32 17.88 -7.54
CA GLY A 402 -34.25 17.29 -8.34
C GLY A 402 -32.98 16.95 -7.56
N CYS A 403 -32.82 17.37 -6.29
CA CYS A 403 -31.66 16.98 -5.48
C CYS A 403 -31.63 15.45 -5.26
N ILE A 404 -30.41 14.90 -5.23
CA ILE A 404 -30.18 13.47 -5.07
C ILE A 404 -30.28 13.12 -3.58
N VAL A 405 -30.93 11.99 -3.28
CA VAL A 405 -31.05 11.45 -1.91
C VAL A 405 -30.13 10.26 -1.75
N TRP A 406 -29.25 10.34 -0.75
CA TRP A 406 -28.33 9.27 -0.37
C TRP A 406 -28.68 8.71 1.01
N ARG A 407 -28.68 7.39 1.16
CA ARG A 407 -28.75 6.73 2.48
C ARG A 407 -27.34 6.60 3.05
N THR A 408 -27.06 7.33 4.12
CA THR A 408 -25.74 7.38 4.76
C THR A 408 -25.60 6.47 5.97
N ASP A 409 -26.74 6.03 6.57
CA ASP A 409 -26.76 5.13 7.73
C ASP A 409 -27.91 4.11 7.63
N ASP A 410 -27.60 2.84 7.90
CA ASP A 410 -28.55 1.73 7.99
C ASP A 410 -28.38 1.02 9.35
N PRO A 411 -29.22 1.34 10.36
CA PRO A 411 -29.14 0.70 11.68
C PRO A 411 -29.35 -0.80 11.67
N ALA A 412 -30.12 -1.32 10.71
CA ALA A 412 -30.38 -2.75 10.59
C ALA A 412 -29.13 -3.51 10.10
N LEU A 413 -28.40 -2.93 9.13
CA LEU A 413 -27.11 -3.46 8.70
C LEU A 413 -26.10 -3.45 9.86
N ARG A 414 -26.00 -2.35 10.58
CA ARG A 414 -25.11 -2.24 11.74
C ARG A 414 -25.38 -3.35 12.75
N LYS A 415 -26.64 -3.54 13.13
CA LYS A 415 -27.08 -4.59 14.07
C LYS A 415 -26.75 -6.00 13.54
N ARG A 416 -26.97 -6.27 12.25
CA ARG A 416 -26.61 -7.58 11.66
C ARG A 416 -25.09 -7.82 11.70
N ALA A 417 -24.32 -6.80 11.35
CA ALA A 417 -22.85 -6.89 11.41
C ALA A 417 -22.36 -7.14 12.84
N GLU A 418 -22.81 -6.34 13.82
CA GLU A 418 -22.47 -6.49 15.23
C GLU A 418 -22.84 -7.88 15.79
N GLN A 419 -23.98 -8.43 15.37
CA GLN A 419 -24.37 -9.79 15.75
C GLN A 419 -23.42 -10.87 15.26
N SER A 420 -22.69 -10.64 14.15
CA SER A 420 -21.75 -11.61 13.60
C SER A 420 -20.48 -11.76 14.44
N TYR A 421 -20.09 -10.71 15.21
CA TYR A 421 -18.85 -10.71 16.01
C TYR A 421 -19.05 -10.29 17.49
N GLY A 422 -20.27 -9.89 17.87
CA GLY A 422 -20.59 -9.33 19.20
C GLY A 422 -20.76 -10.39 20.31
N ARG A 423 -20.77 -11.68 20.01
CA ARG A 423 -20.82 -12.78 20.99
C ARG A 423 -19.53 -13.57 20.92
N ASP A 424 -19.06 -14.08 22.08
CA ASP A 424 -17.85 -14.92 22.20
C ASP A 424 -17.86 -16.23 21.39
N GLY A 425 -18.92 -16.50 20.67
CA GLY A 425 -19.03 -17.56 19.67
C GLY A 425 -18.55 -17.08 18.32
N SER A 426 -17.24 -17.08 18.05
CA SER A 426 -16.79 -16.92 16.66
C SER A 426 -17.41 -18.02 15.81
N ASN A 427 -18.03 -17.66 14.69
CA ASN A 427 -18.57 -18.63 13.74
C ASN A 427 -17.46 -19.52 13.12
N LYS A 428 -16.18 -19.14 13.29
CA LYS A 428 -15.02 -19.91 12.84
C LYS A 428 -14.55 -20.82 13.97
N ARG A 429 -15.17 -21.99 14.09
CA ARG A 429 -14.68 -23.05 14.98
C ARG A 429 -13.71 -23.95 14.23
N GLN A 430 -12.67 -24.41 14.93
CA GLN A 430 -11.73 -25.38 14.40
C GLN A 430 -12.28 -26.78 14.60
N ARG A 431 -12.20 -27.60 13.56
CA ARG A 431 -12.50 -29.01 13.66
C ARG A 431 -11.46 -29.71 14.55
N VAL A 432 -11.91 -30.45 15.57
CA VAL A 432 -11.09 -31.32 16.40
C VAL A 432 -11.59 -32.76 16.29
N ASP A 433 -10.66 -33.67 15.96
CA ASP A 433 -10.90 -35.11 15.95
C ASP A 433 -10.42 -35.69 17.26
N PHE A 434 -11.12 -36.71 17.78
CA PHE A 434 -10.79 -37.38 19.02
C PHE A 434 -10.58 -38.88 18.80
N ASP A 435 -9.43 -39.39 19.28
CA ASP A 435 -9.15 -40.82 19.38
C ASP A 435 -9.16 -41.23 20.85
N LEU A 436 -10.08 -42.13 21.23
CA LEU A 436 -10.19 -42.67 22.59
C LEU A 436 -9.64 -44.08 22.64
N ARG A 437 -8.56 -44.27 23.43
CA ARG A 437 -7.79 -45.49 23.50
C ARG A 437 -7.73 -46.07 24.89
N GLY A 438 -7.76 -47.43 25.04
CA GLY A 438 -7.62 -48.06 26.32
C GLY A 438 -7.79 -49.58 26.26
N THR A 439 -7.34 -50.26 27.32
CA THR A 439 -7.50 -51.71 27.53
C THR A 439 -8.21 -51.99 28.84
N LEU A 440 -8.98 -53.06 28.92
CA LEU A 440 -9.68 -53.43 30.18
C LEU A 440 -8.68 -53.58 31.32
N GLY A 441 -9.03 -52.97 32.46
CA GLY A 441 -8.16 -52.91 33.65
C GLY A 441 -6.98 -51.92 33.53
N GLY A 442 -6.76 -51.31 32.35
CA GLY A 442 -5.73 -50.29 32.08
C GLY A 442 -6.26 -48.86 32.09
N THR A 443 -5.42 -47.92 31.73
CA THR A 443 -5.74 -46.51 31.60
C THR A 443 -6.61 -46.20 30.39
N LEU A 444 -7.34 -45.07 30.44
CA LEU A 444 -8.09 -44.54 29.28
C LEU A 444 -7.45 -43.25 28.84
N GLU A 445 -7.02 -43.18 27.59
CA GLU A 445 -6.42 -41.99 26.97
C GLU A 445 -7.33 -41.37 25.91
N LEU A 446 -7.51 -40.06 25.94
CA LEU A 446 -8.16 -39.25 24.90
C LEU A 446 -7.10 -38.40 24.20
N ILE A 447 -6.95 -38.60 22.91
CA ILE A 447 -6.09 -37.80 22.03
C ILE A 447 -6.98 -36.86 21.22
N ALA A 448 -6.77 -35.54 21.37
CA ALA A 448 -7.39 -34.52 20.55
C ALA A 448 -6.42 -34.12 19.44
N ARG A 449 -6.94 -33.97 18.19
CA ARG A 449 -6.16 -33.58 17.02
C ARG A 449 -6.87 -32.45 16.27
N ASP A 450 -6.17 -31.34 16.05
CA ASP A 450 -6.70 -30.23 15.23
C ASP A 450 -6.50 -30.48 13.72
N ALA A 451 -7.11 -29.60 12.90
CA ALA A 451 -7.04 -29.66 11.44
C ALA A 451 -5.61 -29.47 10.88
N THR A 452 -4.66 -28.96 11.68
CA THR A 452 -3.24 -28.79 11.30
C THR A 452 -2.40 -30.02 11.67
N GLY A 453 -3.01 -31.03 12.32
CA GLY A 453 -2.35 -32.23 12.75
C GLY A 453 -1.68 -32.15 14.12
N ARG A 454 -1.82 -31.05 14.87
CA ARG A 454 -1.34 -30.94 16.25
C ARG A 454 -2.16 -31.86 17.14
N THR A 455 -1.50 -32.48 18.10
CA THR A 455 -2.15 -33.40 19.04
C THR A 455 -1.87 -33.03 20.47
N ALA A 456 -2.86 -33.24 21.32
CA ALA A 456 -2.71 -33.21 22.76
C ALA A 456 -3.50 -34.37 23.37
N SER A 457 -3.04 -34.92 24.48
CA SER A 457 -3.71 -36.03 25.13
C SER A 457 -4.02 -35.78 26.62
N ALA A 458 -5.01 -36.48 27.11
CA ALA A 458 -5.35 -36.55 28.51
C ALA A 458 -5.61 -38.00 28.90
N CYS A 459 -5.02 -38.45 30.05
CA CYS A 459 -5.16 -39.78 30.54
C CYS A 459 -6.01 -39.84 31.83
N TRP A 460 -6.82 -40.84 31.97
CA TRP A 460 -7.49 -41.22 33.20
C TRP A 460 -6.86 -42.49 33.74
N ASP A 461 -6.34 -42.41 34.95
CA ASP A 461 -5.53 -43.46 35.61
C ASP A 461 -6.39 -44.53 36.31
N GLY A 462 -7.72 -44.35 36.36
CA GLY A 462 -8.64 -45.33 36.84
C GLY A 462 -8.74 -46.53 35.87
N PRO A 463 -8.96 -47.75 36.38
CA PRO A 463 -9.07 -48.92 35.54
C PRO A 463 -10.30 -48.88 34.64
N LEU A 464 -10.10 -49.04 33.34
CA LEU A 464 -11.20 -49.12 32.38
C LEU A 464 -12.02 -50.40 32.69
N ALA A 465 -13.28 -50.20 33.15
CA ALA A 465 -14.13 -51.31 33.61
C ALA A 465 -14.81 -52.00 32.41
N ARG A 466 -15.20 -53.28 32.66
CA ARG A 466 -16.10 -54.02 31.78
C ARG A 466 -17.53 -53.61 32.06
N ALA A 467 -18.34 -53.36 31.01
CA ALA A 467 -19.74 -53.02 31.17
C ALA A 467 -20.55 -54.19 31.70
N GLU A 468 -21.39 -53.93 32.69
CA GLU A 468 -22.39 -54.91 33.16
C GLU A 468 -23.63 -54.93 32.30
N LYS A 469 -24.09 -53.76 31.82
CA LYS A 469 -25.33 -53.60 31.02
C LYS A 469 -25.18 -52.76 29.78
N HIS A 470 -24.40 -51.66 29.86
CA HIS A 470 -24.32 -50.66 28.78
C HIS A 470 -22.84 -50.32 28.48
N PRO A 471 -22.25 -50.94 27.45
CA PRO A 471 -20.91 -50.59 26.99
C PRO A 471 -20.87 -49.17 26.39
N LEU A 472 -19.69 -48.56 26.36
CA LEU A 472 -19.49 -47.27 25.73
C LEU A 472 -19.66 -47.35 24.20
N THR A 473 -20.67 -46.67 23.69
CA THR A 473 -20.94 -46.61 22.25
C THR A 473 -20.30 -45.40 21.61
N LEU A 474 -20.04 -45.47 20.30
CA LEU A 474 -19.54 -44.34 19.54
C LEU A 474 -20.50 -43.11 19.64
N GLU A 475 -21.81 -43.37 19.66
CA GLU A 475 -22.83 -42.32 19.78
C GLU A 475 -22.71 -41.58 21.12
N THR A 476 -22.59 -42.31 22.24
CA THR A 476 -22.39 -41.76 23.58
C THR A 476 -21.09 -40.98 23.66
N ALA A 477 -20.00 -41.49 23.07
CA ALA A 477 -18.73 -40.79 23.03
C ALA A 477 -18.86 -39.50 22.23
N ARG A 478 -19.48 -39.54 21.06
CA ARG A 478 -19.73 -38.33 20.24
C ARG A 478 -20.56 -37.27 20.96
N GLU A 479 -21.62 -37.70 21.67
CA GLU A 479 -22.46 -36.78 22.46
C GLU A 479 -21.65 -36.08 23.57
N GLN A 480 -20.82 -36.79 24.31
CA GLN A 480 -20.06 -36.22 25.44
C GLN A 480 -18.87 -35.41 24.97
N LEU A 481 -18.12 -35.93 23.99
CA LEU A 481 -16.94 -35.25 23.44
C LEU A 481 -17.31 -34.04 22.58
N GLY A 482 -18.52 -34.04 21.97
CA GLY A 482 -19.05 -32.95 21.17
C GLY A 482 -19.52 -31.72 21.97
N ARG A 483 -19.55 -31.78 23.30
CA ARG A 483 -19.92 -30.66 24.18
C ARG A 483 -18.77 -29.64 24.28
N LEU A 484 -18.46 -28.99 23.14
CA LEU A 484 -17.33 -28.06 22.98
C LEU A 484 -17.75 -26.58 23.10
N GLY A 485 -18.95 -26.31 23.65
CA GLY A 485 -19.39 -24.93 23.93
C GLY A 485 -18.40 -24.16 24.77
N GLY A 486 -18.16 -22.87 24.44
CA GLY A 486 -17.15 -22.04 25.08
C GLY A 486 -15.70 -22.30 24.69
N THR A 487 -15.46 -23.19 23.68
CA THR A 487 -14.13 -23.46 23.12
C THR A 487 -14.05 -23.03 21.66
N PRO A 488 -12.87 -22.82 21.09
CA PRO A 488 -12.69 -22.51 19.68
C PRO A 488 -12.92 -23.73 18.75
N PHE A 489 -13.35 -24.87 19.28
CA PHE A 489 -13.44 -26.12 18.55
C PHE A 489 -14.89 -26.55 18.27
N GLU A 490 -15.04 -27.27 17.16
CA GLU A 490 -16.23 -28.07 16.83
C GLU A 490 -15.83 -29.53 16.63
N LEU A 491 -16.77 -30.45 16.92
CA LEU A 491 -16.49 -31.86 16.81
C LEU A 491 -16.33 -32.28 15.33
N GLY A 492 -15.21 -32.89 15.00
CA GLY A 492 -14.95 -33.61 13.77
C GLY A 492 -15.28 -35.08 13.88
N GLY A 493 -14.24 -35.91 13.73
CA GLY A 493 -14.33 -37.34 13.93
C GLY A 493 -14.19 -37.77 15.39
N VAL A 494 -14.80 -38.92 15.73
CA VAL A 494 -14.49 -39.64 16.97
C VAL A 494 -14.18 -41.06 16.58
N ARG A 495 -13.04 -41.58 17.05
CA ARG A 495 -12.62 -42.98 16.88
C ARG A 495 -12.49 -43.66 18.25
N LEU A 496 -13.01 -44.87 18.37
CA LEU A 496 -12.88 -45.69 19.57
C LEU A 496 -11.91 -46.83 19.27
N GLU A 497 -10.80 -46.89 19.96
CA GLU A 497 -9.82 -47.99 19.98
C GLU A 497 -9.91 -48.68 21.36
N LEU A 498 -11.10 -49.23 21.64
CA LEU A 498 -11.47 -49.86 22.92
C LEU A 498 -12.06 -51.26 22.69
N PRO A 499 -11.93 -52.19 23.66
CA PRO A 499 -12.71 -53.40 23.66
C PRO A 499 -14.22 -53.13 23.63
N ALA A 500 -14.97 -54.00 22.93
CA ALA A 500 -16.41 -53.77 22.70
C ALA A 500 -17.24 -53.69 23.99
N GLU A 501 -16.79 -54.37 25.02
CA GLU A 501 -17.40 -54.41 26.35
C GLU A 501 -16.90 -53.32 27.30
N ALA A 502 -16.05 -52.38 26.85
CA ALA A 502 -15.51 -51.32 27.71
C ALA A 502 -16.59 -50.35 28.14
N MET A 503 -16.51 -49.84 29.37
CA MET A 503 -17.38 -48.82 29.96
C MET A 503 -16.55 -47.72 30.58
N ALA A 504 -16.87 -46.45 30.21
CA ALA A 504 -16.33 -45.27 30.87
C ALA A 504 -17.48 -44.36 31.34
N PRO A 505 -17.43 -43.86 32.58
CA PRO A 505 -18.44 -42.92 33.06
C PRO A 505 -18.47 -41.60 32.23
N LYS A 506 -19.65 -41.03 32.00
CA LYS A 506 -19.80 -39.73 31.29
C LYS A 506 -18.98 -38.62 31.94
N SER A 507 -18.81 -38.63 33.28
CA SER A 507 -17.96 -37.67 34.00
C SER A 507 -16.49 -37.79 33.61
N VAL A 508 -15.98 -38.99 33.38
CA VAL A 508 -14.59 -39.22 32.95
C VAL A 508 -14.40 -38.73 31.53
N LEU A 509 -15.31 -39.01 30.60
CA LEU A 509 -15.27 -38.51 29.22
C LEU A 509 -15.29 -36.99 29.18
N ASN A 510 -16.10 -36.35 29.99
CA ASN A 510 -16.16 -34.89 30.10
C ASN A 510 -14.89 -34.24 30.69
N ASP A 511 -14.26 -34.93 31.66
CA ASP A 511 -12.99 -34.48 32.24
C ASP A 511 -11.85 -34.61 31.22
N LEU A 512 -11.73 -35.79 30.60
CA LEU A 512 -10.73 -36.04 29.55
C LEU A 512 -10.89 -35.01 28.41
N ARG A 513 -12.11 -34.76 27.96
CA ARG A 513 -12.36 -33.75 26.93
C ARG A 513 -11.84 -32.38 27.38
N ARG A 514 -12.20 -31.90 28.60
CA ARG A 514 -11.76 -30.59 29.09
C ARG A 514 -10.23 -30.50 29.10
N ARG A 515 -9.56 -31.51 29.67
CA ARG A 515 -8.10 -31.58 29.78
C ARG A 515 -7.42 -31.62 28.41
N ALA A 516 -7.88 -32.49 27.52
CA ALA A 516 -7.32 -32.63 26.17
C ALA A 516 -7.52 -31.35 25.34
N VAL A 517 -8.69 -30.71 25.42
CA VAL A 517 -8.98 -29.42 24.75
C VAL A 517 -8.13 -28.30 25.32
N THR A 518 -7.99 -28.21 26.65
CA THR A 518 -7.11 -27.20 27.26
C THR A 518 -5.65 -27.40 26.85
N ALA A 519 -5.17 -28.64 26.85
CA ALA A 519 -3.81 -28.95 26.41
C ALA A 519 -3.60 -28.66 24.91
N LEU A 520 -4.60 -28.93 24.05
CA LEU A 520 -4.54 -28.60 22.63
C LEU A 520 -4.52 -27.08 22.41
N SER A 521 -5.34 -26.31 23.12
CA SER A 521 -5.32 -24.86 23.10
C SER A 521 -3.95 -24.31 23.52
N ALA A 522 -3.39 -24.81 24.62
CA ALA A 522 -2.04 -24.43 25.06
C ALA A 522 -0.95 -24.78 24.03
N ALA A 523 -1.09 -25.90 23.33
CA ALA A 523 -0.18 -26.28 22.24
C ALA A 523 -0.31 -25.36 21.01
N GLN A 524 -1.48 -24.77 20.80
CA GLN A 524 -1.68 -23.76 19.76
C GLN A 524 -1.07 -22.40 20.14
N GLU A 525 -1.12 -22.05 21.43
CA GLU A 525 -0.52 -20.84 21.98
C GLU A 525 1.00 -20.91 22.07
N ALA A 526 1.57 -22.12 22.11
CA ALA A 526 3.01 -22.29 22.22
C ALA A 526 3.71 -21.51 21.12
N VAL A 527 4.29 -20.39 21.49
CA VAL A 527 5.01 -19.46 20.61
C VAL A 527 6.06 -20.25 19.85
N ARG A 528 6.05 -20.15 18.53
CA ARG A 528 7.12 -20.71 17.70
C ARG A 528 8.41 -20.02 18.11
N SER A 529 9.23 -20.70 18.91
CA SER A 529 10.53 -20.18 19.31
C SER A 529 11.35 -19.93 18.05
N ARG A 530 11.59 -18.66 17.73
CA ARG A 530 12.51 -18.27 16.66
C ARG A 530 13.81 -17.78 17.27
N VAL A 531 14.90 -18.10 16.61
CA VAL A 531 16.22 -17.59 17.00
C VAL A 531 16.25 -16.09 16.78
N VAL A 532 16.74 -15.36 17.78
CA VAL A 532 16.94 -13.90 17.71
C VAL A 532 18.41 -13.60 17.96
N HIS A 533 19.06 -12.92 17.02
CA HIS A 533 20.44 -12.48 17.11
C HIS A 533 20.48 -11.01 17.56
N THR A 534 20.77 -10.79 18.83
CA THR A 534 20.70 -9.45 19.45
C THR A 534 21.74 -8.48 18.90
N GLU A 535 22.89 -8.96 18.44
CA GLU A 535 24.01 -8.15 17.89
C GLU A 535 23.86 -7.83 16.39
N ALA A 536 22.77 -8.27 15.76
CA ALA A 536 22.55 -8.21 14.31
C ALA A 536 22.72 -6.80 13.72
N LEU A 537 22.23 -5.76 14.40
CA LEU A 537 22.37 -4.38 13.91
C LEU A 537 23.81 -3.89 13.99
N ASP A 538 24.50 -4.19 15.07
CA ASP A 538 25.90 -3.77 15.26
C ASP A 538 26.85 -4.50 14.31
N GLU A 539 26.55 -5.76 14.00
CA GLU A 539 27.27 -6.51 12.96
C GLU A 539 27.08 -5.86 11.59
N LEU A 540 25.84 -5.58 11.20
CA LEU A 540 25.53 -4.92 9.93
C LEU A 540 26.18 -3.55 9.81
N ARG A 541 26.17 -2.75 10.88
CA ARG A 541 26.82 -1.45 10.92
C ARG A 541 28.35 -1.56 10.76
N ARG A 542 28.98 -2.58 11.37
CA ARG A 542 30.42 -2.85 11.19
C ARG A 542 30.73 -3.26 9.74
N GLU A 543 29.87 -4.08 9.14
CA GLU A 543 30.00 -4.43 7.71
C GLU A 543 29.92 -3.18 6.83
N CYS A 544 28.90 -2.33 7.02
CA CYS A 544 28.75 -1.08 6.26
C CYS A 544 29.98 -0.15 6.39
N ALA A 545 30.55 -0.04 7.59
CA ALA A 545 31.75 0.77 7.84
C ALA A 545 32.99 0.17 7.19
N ALA A 546 33.15 -1.16 7.18
CA ALA A 546 34.27 -1.84 6.53
C ALA A 546 34.22 -1.67 5.01
N ASP A 547 33.02 -1.79 4.41
CA ASP A 547 32.85 -1.62 2.96
C ASP A 547 33.09 -0.16 2.52
N ALA A 548 32.69 0.82 3.34
CA ALA A 548 32.99 2.23 3.08
C ALA A 548 34.50 2.49 3.02
N THR A 549 35.29 1.78 3.84
CA THR A 549 36.77 1.91 3.83
C THR A 549 37.44 1.11 2.71
N ALA A 550 36.84 -0.03 2.31
CA ALA A 550 37.40 -0.90 1.24
C ALA A 550 37.11 -0.36 -0.18
N ALA A 551 36.08 0.46 -0.35
CA ALA A 551 35.67 1.03 -1.64
C ALA A 551 36.68 2.01 -2.25
N SER A 552 37.78 2.28 -1.57
CA SER A 552 38.94 3.03 -2.10
C SER A 552 39.80 2.20 -3.09
N VAL A 553 39.39 0.99 -3.50
CA VAL A 553 40.12 0.19 -4.50
C VAL A 553 39.60 0.53 -5.91
N PRO A 554 40.47 1.01 -6.83
CA PRO A 554 40.12 1.35 -8.21
C PRO A 554 39.74 0.10 -9.01
N GLY A 555 38.53 0.02 -9.55
CA GLY A 555 38.20 -1.11 -10.42
C GLY A 555 36.93 -1.05 -11.25
N ALA A 556 35.94 -0.21 -10.91
CA ALA A 556 34.60 -0.29 -11.52
C ALA A 556 34.09 0.99 -12.20
N THR A 557 34.92 2.02 -12.37
CA THR A 557 34.48 3.34 -12.92
C THR A 557 35.36 3.78 -14.09
N ALA A 558 35.47 2.95 -15.12
CA ALA A 558 36.08 3.40 -16.35
C ALA A 558 35.14 4.41 -17.02
N GLY A 559 35.30 5.70 -16.79
CA GLY A 559 34.60 6.79 -17.46
C GLY A 559 34.03 7.93 -16.59
N LEU A 560 33.70 7.70 -15.33
CA LEU A 560 33.36 8.77 -14.39
C LEU A 560 34.55 9.01 -13.47
N SER A 561 35.16 10.17 -13.60
CA SER A 561 36.42 10.58 -13.00
C SER A 561 36.82 9.85 -11.70
N SER A 562 37.74 8.92 -11.82
CA SER A 562 38.60 8.45 -10.73
C SER A 562 39.67 9.53 -10.40
N SER A 563 39.22 10.79 -10.23
CA SER A 563 40.16 11.80 -9.78
C SER A 563 40.25 11.75 -8.26
N GLU A 564 41.44 11.59 -7.73
CA GLU A 564 41.79 11.78 -6.30
C GLU A 564 41.46 13.20 -5.80
N ASP A 565 40.81 14.02 -6.64
CA ASP A 565 40.45 15.41 -6.35
C ASP A 565 39.11 15.45 -5.59
N PRO A 566 39.12 15.88 -4.30
CA PRO A 566 37.92 15.96 -3.45
C PRO A 566 36.99 17.13 -3.79
N SER A 567 37.18 17.76 -4.96
CA SER A 567 36.38 18.92 -5.37
C SER A 567 34.90 18.56 -5.54
N PRO A 568 34.00 19.43 -5.10
CA PRO A 568 32.57 19.18 -5.25
C PRO A 568 32.12 19.24 -6.73
N GLU A 569 31.09 18.47 -7.07
CA GLU A 569 30.49 18.42 -8.39
C GLU A 569 29.01 18.94 -8.36
N LEU A 570 28.60 19.58 -9.45
CA LEU A 570 27.24 20.03 -9.62
C LEU A 570 26.59 19.31 -10.82
N HIS A 571 25.63 18.42 -10.56
CA HIS A 571 24.85 17.71 -11.56
C HIS A 571 23.60 18.51 -11.90
N VAL A 572 23.05 18.27 -13.11
CA VAL A 572 21.86 18.96 -13.60
C VAL A 572 20.90 17.93 -14.15
N LEU A 573 19.62 17.98 -13.79
CA LEU A 573 18.59 17.20 -14.44
C LEU A 573 17.70 18.11 -15.28
N VAL A 574 17.62 17.83 -16.58
CA VAL A 574 16.87 18.58 -17.59
C VAL A 574 15.69 17.76 -18.11
N ARG A 575 14.59 18.44 -18.48
CA ARG A 575 13.36 17.81 -18.99
C ARG A 575 13.05 18.16 -20.44
N THR A 576 13.77 19.12 -21.02
CA THR A 576 13.61 19.52 -22.45
C THR A 576 14.96 19.63 -23.14
N MET A 577 14.95 19.60 -24.47
CA MET A 577 16.18 19.80 -25.26
C MET A 577 16.72 21.20 -25.11
N GLU A 578 15.86 22.21 -24.97
CA GLU A 578 16.23 23.60 -24.77
C GLU A 578 17.00 23.77 -23.45
N GLN A 579 16.54 23.10 -22.38
CA GLN A 579 17.27 23.06 -21.10
C GLN A 579 18.59 22.31 -21.22
N LEU A 580 18.63 21.19 -22.00
CA LEU A 580 19.87 20.48 -22.27
C LEU A 580 20.89 21.37 -23.00
N HIS A 581 20.46 22.09 -24.03
CA HIS A 581 21.31 23.03 -24.76
C HIS A 581 21.89 24.10 -23.84
N ALA A 582 21.05 24.70 -23.01
CA ALA A 582 21.48 25.72 -22.01
C ALA A 582 22.46 25.12 -20.98
N ALA A 583 22.20 23.93 -20.47
CA ALA A 583 23.09 23.27 -19.49
C ALA A 583 24.44 22.90 -20.11
N VAL A 584 24.48 22.40 -21.34
CA VAL A 584 25.72 22.06 -22.07
C VAL A 584 26.54 23.31 -22.34
N GLU A 585 25.92 24.43 -22.79
CA GLU A 585 26.61 25.68 -23.02
C GLU A 585 27.16 26.27 -21.70
N TRP A 586 26.32 26.24 -20.62
CA TRP A 586 26.75 26.64 -19.29
C TRP A 586 27.98 25.84 -18.83
N ARG A 587 28.01 24.54 -19.05
CA ARG A 587 29.18 23.68 -18.69
C ARG A 587 30.50 24.13 -19.30
N ARG A 588 30.48 24.78 -20.46
CA ARG A 588 31.67 25.32 -21.10
C ARG A 588 32.25 26.54 -20.40
N THR A 589 31.43 27.19 -19.59
CA THR A 589 31.81 28.44 -18.88
C THR A 589 32.18 28.22 -17.42
N THR A 590 31.84 27.06 -16.84
CA THR A 590 32.13 26.71 -15.42
C THR A 590 33.32 25.78 -15.29
N SER A 591 34.04 25.90 -14.17
CA SER A 591 35.07 24.92 -13.79
C SER A 591 34.53 23.71 -13.02
N LEU A 592 33.28 23.76 -12.57
CA LEU A 592 32.67 22.65 -11.84
C LEU A 592 32.36 21.46 -12.76
N ARG A 593 32.76 20.28 -12.34
CA ARG A 593 32.42 19.01 -13.02
C ARG A 593 31.02 18.56 -12.65
N GLY A 594 30.53 17.57 -13.37
CA GLY A 594 29.24 16.89 -13.08
C GLY A 594 28.57 16.39 -14.33
N LEU A 595 27.54 15.57 -14.17
CA LEU A 595 26.68 15.02 -15.23
C LEU A 595 25.51 15.93 -15.51
N THR A 596 25.06 15.92 -16.77
CA THR A 596 23.72 16.38 -17.11
C THR A 596 22.84 15.16 -17.36
N TYR A 597 21.76 15.01 -16.59
CA TYR A 597 20.78 13.95 -16.74
C TYR A 597 19.59 14.43 -17.58
N CYS A 598 19.09 13.59 -18.47
CA CYS A 598 17.84 13.82 -19.20
C CYS A 598 16.72 12.98 -18.62
N ASP A 599 15.59 13.63 -18.32
CA ASP A 599 14.33 13.04 -17.86
C ASP A 599 13.18 13.52 -18.77
N PHE A 600 13.24 13.16 -20.06
CA PHE A 600 12.28 13.63 -21.06
C PHE A 600 10.99 12.80 -21.01
N GLU A 601 9.86 13.41 -21.32
CA GLU A 601 8.59 12.72 -21.51
C GLU A 601 8.65 11.66 -22.62
N ASP A 602 9.50 11.87 -23.63
CA ASP A 602 9.69 10.96 -24.75
C ASP A 602 11.11 10.40 -24.78
N VAL A 603 11.27 9.15 -24.34
CA VAL A 603 12.57 8.44 -24.35
C VAL A 603 13.16 8.29 -25.76
N ARG A 604 12.39 8.42 -26.85
CA ARG A 604 12.91 8.37 -28.22
C ARG A 604 13.87 9.50 -28.52
N ARG A 605 13.76 10.62 -27.82
CA ARG A 605 14.66 11.79 -27.93
C ARG A 605 15.99 11.59 -27.19
N TYR A 606 16.14 10.55 -26.39
CA TYR A 606 17.36 10.31 -25.61
C TYR A 606 18.61 10.13 -26.48
N ARG A 607 18.50 9.46 -27.64
CA ARG A 607 19.60 9.34 -28.58
C ARG A 607 20.04 10.71 -29.15
N GLU A 608 19.10 11.59 -29.45
CA GLU A 608 19.37 12.96 -29.87
C GLU A 608 20.14 13.73 -28.77
N ALA A 609 19.69 13.61 -27.54
CA ALA A 609 20.32 14.24 -26.39
C ALA A 609 21.75 13.74 -26.15
N VAL A 610 21.98 12.43 -26.24
CA VAL A 610 23.31 11.83 -26.12
C VAL A 610 24.24 12.31 -27.22
N ASN A 611 23.81 12.25 -28.47
CA ASN A 611 24.60 12.71 -29.62
C ASN A 611 24.97 14.18 -29.49
N TYR A 612 24.02 15.03 -29.05
CA TYR A 612 24.29 16.45 -28.85
C TYR A 612 25.32 16.67 -27.74
N SER A 613 25.17 16.05 -26.57
CA SER A 613 26.08 16.21 -25.44
C SER A 613 27.50 15.74 -25.79
N HIS A 614 27.63 14.56 -26.39
CA HIS A 614 28.92 13.99 -26.82
C HIS A 614 29.62 14.83 -27.89
N ALA A 615 28.86 15.41 -28.85
CA ALA A 615 29.40 16.32 -29.83
C ALA A 615 30.06 17.59 -29.20
N HIS A 616 29.63 17.94 -27.97
CA HIS A 616 30.18 19.04 -27.20
C HIS A 616 31.16 18.58 -26.12
N GLY A 617 31.57 17.31 -26.13
CA GLY A 617 32.54 16.73 -25.18
C GLY A 617 32.02 16.65 -23.74
N GLN A 618 30.68 16.62 -23.54
CA GLN A 618 30.08 16.60 -22.21
C GLN A 618 29.46 15.21 -21.91
N PRO A 619 29.76 14.63 -20.72
CA PRO A 619 29.12 13.39 -20.31
C PRO A 619 27.62 13.59 -19.98
N ILE A 620 26.83 12.57 -20.28
CA ILE A 620 25.37 12.62 -20.12
C ILE A 620 24.84 11.38 -19.43
N GLY A 621 23.83 11.54 -18.58
CA GLY A 621 23.04 10.48 -17.95
C GLY A 621 21.60 10.45 -18.47
N LEU A 622 20.98 9.31 -18.44
CA LEU A 622 19.58 9.14 -18.85
C LEU A 622 18.77 8.56 -17.69
N ALA A 623 17.60 9.15 -17.41
CA ALA A 623 16.70 8.64 -16.38
C ALA A 623 15.88 7.47 -16.89
N THR A 624 15.74 6.40 -16.08
CA THR A 624 14.74 5.36 -16.33
C THR A 624 13.36 5.83 -15.89
N LEU A 625 12.31 5.14 -16.34
CA LEU A 625 10.97 5.35 -15.80
C LEU A 625 10.99 5.07 -14.28
N ARG A 626 10.13 5.78 -13.54
CA ARG A 626 9.93 5.49 -12.11
C ARG A 626 9.25 4.15 -11.90
N ILE A 627 8.30 3.81 -12.77
CA ILE A 627 7.55 2.56 -12.76
C ILE A 627 7.83 1.84 -14.06
N LEU A 628 8.04 0.54 -13.97
CA LEU A 628 8.12 -0.37 -15.11
C LEU A 628 7.06 -1.46 -14.94
N LYS A 629 6.22 -1.65 -15.96
CA LYS A 629 5.19 -2.72 -15.99
C LYS A 629 5.59 -3.82 -16.98
N PRO A 630 5.01 -5.03 -16.89
CA PRO A 630 5.29 -6.10 -17.83
C PRO A 630 4.96 -5.70 -19.27
N GLY A 631 5.93 -5.82 -20.16
CA GLY A 631 5.80 -5.43 -21.58
C GLY A 631 6.36 -4.05 -21.90
N GLU A 632 6.85 -3.30 -20.92
CA GLU A 632 7.51 -2.00 -21.11
C GLU A 632 9.04 -2.11 -21.21
N GLU A 633 9.61 -3.32 -21.20
CA GLU A 633 11.07 -3.54 -21.27
C GLU A 633 11.71 -2.93 -22.52
N GLY A 634 10.93 -2.74 -23.58
CA GLY A 634 11.36 -2.05 -24.79
C GLY A 634 11.82 -0.60 -24.55
N LEU A 635 11.25 0.07 -23.53
CA LEU A 635 11.65 1.42 -23.14
C LEU A 635 13.05 1.42 -22.50
N LEU A 636 13.34 0.43 -21.64
CA LEU A 636 14.70 0.26 -21.09
C LEU A 636 15.71 -0.09 -22.19
N ALA A 637 15.31 -0.87 -23.19
CA ALA A 637 16.16 -1.18 -24.34
C ALA A 637 16.53 0.10 -25.11
N GLN A 638 15.59 1.01 -25.32
CA GLN A 638 15.85 2.30 -25.98
C GLN A 638 16.85 3.14 -25.17
N ILE A 639 16.68 3.21 -23.84
CA ILE A 639 17.60 3.91 -22.95
C ILE A 639 19.02 3.30 -23.06
N ALA A 640 19.13 1.96 -22.97
CA ALA A 640 20.42 1.27 -23.08
C ALA A 640 21.11 1.50 -24.45
N HIS A 641 20.35 1.49 -25.56
CA HIS A 641 20.89 1.72 -26.89
C HIS A 641 21.21 3.18 -27.22
N ALA A 642 20.78 4.12 -26.38
CA ALA A 642 21.13 5.53 -26.57
C ALA A 642 22.62 5.82 -26.33
N GLY A 643 23.33 4.98 -25.54
CA GLY A 643 24.79 5.05 -25.38
C GLY A 643 25.25 6.14 -24.41
N ALA A 644 24.51 6.40 -23.34
CA ALA A 644 24.87 7.38 -22.31
C ALA A 644 25.96 6.87 -21.37
N ASP A 645 26.68 7.81 -20.73
CA ASP A 645 27.77 7.55 -19.78
C ASP A 645 27.22 7.05 -18.42
N ALA A 646 25.99 7.46 -18.08
CA ALA A 646 25.31 7.03 -16.86
C ALA A 646 23.80 6.76 -17.08
N VAL A 647 23.22 5.91 -16.23
CA VAL A 647 21.77 5.70 -16.15
C VAL A 647 21.30 5.95 -14.72
N LEU A 648 20.30 6.82 -14.58
CA LEU A 648 19.65 7.14 -13.33
C LEU A 648 18.55 6.10 -13.06
N ILE A 649 18.83 5.17 -12.17
CA ILE A 649 17.98 4.00 -11.85
C ILE A 649 16.90 4.40 -10.85
N ARG A 650 15.64 4.20 -11.22
CA ARG A 650 14.47 4.61 -10.44
C ARG A 650 13.60 3.48 -9.91
N ASN A 651 13.87 2.23 -10.28
CA ASN A 651 13.16 1.06 -9.78
C ASN A 651 14.03 -0.19 -9.81
N LEU A 652 13.69 -1.20 -9.02
CA LEU A 652 14.47 -2.43 -8.87
C LEU A 652 14.51 -3.28 -10.16
N ALA A 653 13.47 -3.21 -10.98
CA ALA A 653 13.43 -3.94 -12.24
C ALA A 653 14.41 -3.35 -13.27
N ALA A 654 14.52 -2.01 -13.31
CA ALA A 654 15.53 -1.34 -14.14
C ALA A 654 16.95 -1.66 -13.65
N LEU A 655 17.19 -1.69 -12.32
CA LEU A 655 18.48 -2.12 -11.78
C LEU A 655 18.87 -3.50 -12.30
N ALA A 656 18.01 -4.50 -12.09
CA ALA A 656 18.26 -5.87 -12.52
C ALA A 656 18.45 -5.95 -14.06
N TYR A 657 17.64 -5.18 -14.83
CA TYR A 657 17.76 -5.14 -16.28
C TYR A 657 19.14 -4.65 -16.76
N PHE A 658 19.69 -3.61 -16.14
CA PHE A 658 21.00 -3.07 -16.51
C PHE A 658 22.16 -3.93 -15.99
N GLN A 659 22.00 -4.59 -14.84
CA GLN A 659 23.00 -5.54 -14.30
C GLN A 659 23.18 -6.80 -15.18
N GLU A 660 22.14 -7.22 -15.92
CA GLU A 660 22.21 -8.33 -16.87
C GLU A 660 23.06 -8.01 -18.13
N ARG A 661 23.52 -6.77 -18.25
CA ARG A 661 24.26 -6.26 -19.43
C ARG A 661 25.72 -5.95 -19.11
N PRO A 662 26.62 -5.94 -20.13
CA PRO A 662 28.01 -5.55 -19.90
C PRO A 662 28.10 -4.16 -19.29
N ALA A 663 28.93 -4.01 -18.26
CA ALA A 663 29.11 -2.77 -17.50
C ALA A 663 29.87 -1.71 -18.32
N GLN A 664 29.17 -1.03 -19.24
CA GLN A 664 29.73 0.12 -19.98
C GLN A 664 29.17 1.46 -19.49
N THR A 665 28.13 1.44 -18.63
CA THR A 665 27.39 2.62 -18.18
C THR A 665 27.32 2.62 -16.66
N ALA A 666 27.59 3.75 -16.03
CA ALA A 666 27.47 3.87 -14.58
C ALA A 666 26.00 3.89 -14.12
N LEU A 667 25.65 3.07 -13.14
CA LEU A 667 24.28 2.99 -12.60
C LEU A 667 24.17 3.85 -11.34
N ILE A 668 23.45 4.97 -11.43
CA ILE A 668 23.23 5.90 -10.32
C ILE A 668 21.85 5.66 -9.74
N GLY A 669 21.76 5.39 -8.45
CA GLY A 669 20.46 5.19 -7.80
C GLY A 669 19.75 6.52 -7.53
N ASP A 670 18.47 6.64 -7.98
CA ASP A 670 17.68 7.85 -7.77
C ASP A 670 16.71 7.70 -6.59
N PHE A 671 16.14 8.82 -6.12
CA PHE A 671 15.28 8.90 -4.94
C PHE A 671 14.13 7.89 -4.88
N PRO A 672 13.50 7.42 -5.99
CA PRO A 672 12.44 6.42 -5.93
C PRO A 672 12.86 5.05 -5.37
N LEU A 673 14.15 4.80 -5.24
CA LEU A 673 14.68 3.61 -4.54
C LEU A 673 14.51 3.70 -3.02
N ASN A 674 14.07 4.85 -2.50
CA ASN A 674 13.76 5.08 -1.09
C ASN A 674 14.93 4.76 -0.12
N VAL A 675 16.13 5.19 -0.47
CA VAL A 675 17.32 5.03 0.39
C VAL A 675 17.23 5.99 1.59
N ALA A 676 16.93 5.46 2.78
CA ALA A 676 16.64 6.26 3.97
C ALA A 676 17.57 5.97 5.17
N ASN A 677 18.43 4.96 5.08
CA ASN A 677 19.36 4.56 6.13
C ASN A 677 20.62 3.91 5.54
N GLU A 678 21.66 3.75 6.40
CA GLU A 678 22.94 3.15 6.03
C GLU A 678 22.83 1.72 5.51
N LEU A 679 21.84 0.93 5.99
CA LEU A 679 21.66 -0.46 5.57
C LEU A 679 21.11 -0.58 4.16
N SER A 680 20.18 0.31 3.79
CA SER A 680 19.64 0.39 2.42
C SER A 680 20.66 0.99 1.46
N ALA A 681 21.46 1.97 1.88
CA ALA A 681 22.54 2.54 1.09
C ALA A 681 23.61 1.49 0.75
N ASP A 682 24.12 0.78 1.76
CA ASP A 682 25.12 -0.27 1.60
C ASP A 682 24.63 -1.40 0.68
N LEU A 683 23.34 -1.78 0.76
CA LEU A 683 22.76 -2.73 -0.17
C LEU A 683 23.00 -2.32 -1.63
N PHE A 684 22.62 -1.10 -2.01
CA PHE A 684 22.77 -0.63 -3.38
C PHE A 684 24.23 -0.37 -3.78
N PHE A 685 25.08 0.00 -2.84
CA PHE A 685 26.50 0.09 -3.09
C PHE A 685 27.12 -1.28 -3.44
N ARG A 686 26.73 -2.34 -2.72
CA ARG A 686 27.11 -3.73 -3.02
C ARG A 686 26.54 -4.22 -4.35
N GLU A 687 25.35 -3.72 -4.75
CA GLU A 687 24.77 -4.00 -6.07
C GLU A 687 25.49 -3.24 -7.21
N GLY A 688 26.59 -2.55 -6.94
CA GLY A 688 27.45 -1.92 -7.92
C GLY A 688 27.06 -0.50 -8.30
N MET A 689 26.20 0.15 -7.55
CA MET A 689 25.90 1.57 -7.76
C MET A 689 27.00 2.45 -7.13
N PRO A 690 27.74 3.25 -7.92
CA PRO A 690 28.79 4.11 -7.36
C PRO A 690 28.21 5.27 -6.56
N ARG A 691 26.97 5.68 -6.83
CA ARG A 691 26.34 6.87 -6.24
C ARG A 691 24.85 6.69 -6.07
N LEU A 692 24.27 7.28 -5.00
CA LEU A 692 22.85 7.19 -4.65
C LEU A 692 22.29 8.56 -4.32
N VAL A 693 21.02 8.78 -4.70
CA VAL A 693 20.23 9.91 -4.22
C VAL A 693 19.43 9.45 -3.00
N PRO A 694 19.56 10.13 -1.85
CA PRO A 694 18.76 9.83 -0.65
C PRO A 694 17.27 10.05 -0.89
N SER A 695 16.42 9.35 -0.10
CA SER A 695 14.98 9.60 -0.09
C SER A 695 14.65 11.07 0.23
N TYR A 696 13.67 11.62 -0.49
CA TYR A 696 13.18 12.97 -0.22
C TYR A 696 12.32 13.07 1.06
N ASP A 697 12.07 11.97 1.74
CA ASP A 697 11.42 11.94 3.05
C ASP A 697 12.37 12.34 4.22
N LEU A 698 13.67 12.48 3.95
CA LEU A 698 14.67 12.84 4.96
C LEU A 698 14.70 14.35 5.22
N ASN A 699 14.60 14.75 6.49
CA ASN A 699 14.96 16.11 6.90
C ASN A 699 16.50 16.23 7.06
N TRP A 700 16.97 17.46 7.39
CA TRP A 700 18.42 17.71 7.52
C TRP A 700 19.08 16.84 8.58
N ASP A 701 18.47 16.66 9.74
CA ASP A 701 19.08 15.93 10.86
C ASP A 701 19.19 14.44 10.55
N GLN A 702 18.16 13.88 9.93
CA GLN A 702 18.11 12.48 9.46
C GLN A 702 19.13 12.25 8.33
N LEU A 703 19.21 13.16 7.35
CA LEU A 703 20.21 13.12 6.29
C LEU A 703 21.62 13.20 6.88
N ALA A 704 21.87 14.13 7.81
CA ALA A 704 23.16 14.30 8.45
C ALA A 704 23.61 13.05 9.23
N GLU A 705 22.67 12.35 9.89
CA GLU A 705 22.98 11.10 10.60
C GLU A 705 23.28 9.96 9.61
N MET A 706 22.57 9.88 8.49
CA MET A 706 22.86 8.90 7.44
C MET A 706 24.22 9.14 6.80
N LEU A 707 24.57 10.41 6.47
CA LEU A 707 25.88 10.78 5.93
C LEU A 707 27.02 10.44 6.88
N LYS A 708 26.81 10.57 8.19
CA LYS A 708 27.80 10.22 9.21
C LYS A 708 28.08 8.72 9.28
N ARG A 709 27.07 7.88 8.98
CA ARG A 709 27.12 6.41 9.10
C ARG A 709 27.45 5.72 7.78
N SER A 710 27.61 6.48 6.70
CA SER A 710 27.89 5.98 5.36
C SER A 710 29.03 6.76 4.73
N ASP A 711 29.51 6.34 3.57
CA ASP A 711 30.41 7.13 2.75
C ASP A 711 29.64 8.31 2.13
N ALA A 712 29.75 9.48 2.77
CA ALA A 712 29.07 10.71 2.37
C ALA A 712 29.40 11.15 0.93
N GLY A 713 30.62 10.83 0.45
CA GLY A 713 31.10 11.14 -0.91
C GLY A 713 30.36 10.38 -1.99
N ARG A 714 29.63 9.33 -1.66
CA ARG A 714 28.82 8.52 -2.60
C ARG A 714 27.36 8.93 -2.66
N PHE A 715 26.95 10.01 -2.00
CA PHE A 715 25.59 10.52 -2.11
C PHE A 715 25.52 11.74 -3.02
N GLU A 716 24.55 11.72 -3.94
CA GLU A 716 24.18 12.84 -4.79
C GLU A 716 22.93 13.52 -4.19
N ILE A 717 23.11 14.71 -3.63
CA ILE A 717 22.07 15.40 -2.88
C ILE A 717 21.37 16.42 -3.78
N VAL A 718 20.05 16.31 -3.92
CA VAL A 718 19.26 17.29 -4.68
C VAL A 718 19.10 18.56 -3.87
N VAL A 719 19.61 19.66 -4.41
CA VAL A 719 19.66 20.97 -3.72
C VAL A 719 18.69 21.99 -4.32
N HIS A 720 18.09 21.69 -5.46
CA HIS A 720 17.01 22.45 -6.08
C HIS A 720 16.09 21.56 -6.88
N GLN A 721 14.78 21.68 -6.64
CA GLN A 721 13.75 20.94 -7.39
C GLN A 721 12.35 21.49 -7.13
N HIS A 722 11.44 21.30 -8.08
CA HIS A 722 10.01 21.21 -7.79
C HIS A 722 9.71 19.77 -7.33
N MET A 723 9.34 19.59 -6.05
CA MET A 723 9.14 18.26 -5.51
C MET A 723 8.04 17.51 -6.28
N PRO A 724 8.28 16.27 -6.77
CA PRO A 724 7.28 15.45 -7.43
C PRO A 724 6.29 14.91 -6.38
N MET A 725 5.09 15.50 -6.30
CA MET A 725 4.10 15.24 -5.27
C MET A 725 3.38 13.91 -5.47
N PHE A 726 2.61 13.81 -6.54
CA PHE A 726 1.92 12.59 -6.95
C PHE A 726 2.59 12.01 -8.19
N HIS A 727 2.84 10.70 -8.19
CA HIS A 727 3.17 9.96 -9.40
C HIS A 727 2.09 8.91 -9.61
N MET A 728 1.32 9.01 -10.69
CA MET A 728 0.03 8.36 -10.87
C MET A 728 -0.01 7.56 -12.15
N GLU A 729 -0.61 6.36 -12.12
CA GLU A 729 -1.06 5.68 -13.33
C GLU A 729 -2.24 6.41 -13.98
N HIS A 730 -3.05 7.11 -13.19
CA HIS A 730 -4.17 7.92 -13.67
C HIS A 730 -3.68 9.10 -14.50
N CYS A 731 -4.16 9.21 -15.74
CA CYS A 731 -3.83 10.31 -16.62
C CYS A 731 -4.92 11.39 -16.58
N VAL A 732 -4.62 12.53 -15.95
CA VAL A 732 -5.53 13.67 -15.85
C VAL A 732 -5.80 14.29 -17.23
N PHE A 733 -4.81 14.31 -18.14
CA PHE A 733 -4.99 14.76 -19.51
C PHE A 733 -6.05 13.93 -20.23
N ALA A 734 -5.98 12.61 -20.18
CA ALA A 734 -6.98 11.74 -20.80
C ALA A 734 -8.35 11.90 -20.12
N ALA A 735 -8.40 11.93 -18.79
CA ALA A 735 -9.65 12.01 -18.03
C ALA A 735 -10.42 13.32 -18.22
N MET A 736 -9.73 14.46 -18.46
CA MET A 736 -10.33 15.80 -18.44
C MET A 736 -10.35 16.47 -19.83
N LEU A 737 -9.44 16.09 -20.73
CA LEU A 737 -9.27 16.74 -22.05
C LEU A 737 -9.56 15.80 -23.22
N SER A 738 -10.04 14.57 -22.93
CA SER A 738 -10.34 13.56 -23.94
C SER A 738 -11.58 12.76 -23.52
N ASN A 739 -12.14 12.01 -24.48
CA ASN A 739 -13.14 10.97 -24.23
C ASN A 739 -12.56 9.56 -24.33
N GLY A 740 -11.26 9.44 -24.61
CA GLY A 740 -10.55 8.18 -24.72
C GLY A 740 -10.25 7.58 -23.34
N LYS A 741 -10.13 6.27 -23.29
CA LYS A 741 -9.91 5.51 -22.06
C LYS A 741 -8.44 5.46 -21.66
N ASP A 742 -7.55 5.33 -22.64
CA ASP A 742 -6.11 5.19 -22.43
C ASP A 742 -5.30 5.79 -23.61
N TRP A 743 -3.98 5.54 -23.61
CA TRP A 743 -3.04 6.08 -24.60
C TRP A 743 -3.36 5.71 -26.06
N ARG A 744 -4.18 4.69 -26.29
CA ARG A 744 -4.54 4.20 -27.65
C ARG A 744 -5.60 5.08 -28.31
N ASP A 745 -6.46 5.72 -27.54
CA ASP A 745 -7.63 6.45 -28.02
C ASP A 745 -7.80 7.87 -27.43
N CYS A 746 -6.94 8.29 -26.48
CA CYS A 746 -7.04 9.62 -25.86
C CYS A 746 -6.66 10.78 -26.80
N GLY A 747 -6.02 10.52 -27.95
CA GLY A 747 -5.57 11.55 -28.89
C GLY A 747 -4.42 12.42 -28.38
N ARG A 748 -3.74 11.99 -27.30
CA ARG A 748 -2.54 12.59 -26.71
C ARG A 748 -2.65 14.11 -26.42
N PRO A 749 -3.61 14.56 -25.61
CA PRO A 749 -3.74 15.96 -25.26
C PRO A 749 -2.50 16.53 -24.53
N CYS A 750 -1.73 15.67 -23.84
CA CYS A 750 -0.46 16.02 -23.20
C CYS A 750 0.62 16.57 -24.15
N ASP A 751 0.58 16.21 -25.46
CA ASP A 751 1.52 16.77 -26.43
C ASP A 751 1.20 18.20 -26.83
N ARG A 752 0.01 18.73 -26.48
CA ARG A 752 -0.54 19.99 -27.00
C ARG A 752 -0.92 21.00 -25.93
N HIS A 753 -1.11 20.55 -24.71
CA HIS A 753 -1.63 21.38 -23.62
C HIS A 753 -0.72 21.32 -22.40
N GLU A 754 -0.49 22.47 -21.80
CA GLU A 754 0.07 22.61 -20.46
C GLU A 754 -1.06 22.56 -19.44
N VAL A 755 -0.94 21.65 -18.47
CA VAL A 755 -1.95 21.46 -17.44
C VAL A 755 -1.36 21.74 -16.07
N ALA A 756 -2.15 22.39 -15.22
CA ALA A 756 -1.88 22.50 -13.79
C ALA A 756 -3.16 22.30 -12.98
N LEU A 757 -3.00 21.89 -11.74
CA LEU A 757 -4.07 21.81 -10.75
C LEU A 757 -3.95 23.00 -9.79
N ARG A 758 -5.02 23.78 -9.60
CA ARG A 758 -5.03 24.90 -8.66
C ARG A 758 -5.84 24.53 -7.43
N ASP A 759 -5.26 24.68 -6.26
CA ASP A 759 -5.93 24.45 -4.99
C ASP A 759 -6.73 25.66 -4.51
N ARG A 760 -7.46 25.50 -3.40
CA ARG A 760 -8.26 26.56 -2.77
C ARG A 760 -7.46 27.78 -2.27
N THR A 761 -6.12 27.67 -2.17
CA THR A 761 -5.23 28.78 -1.80
C THR A 761 -4.76 29.58 -3.02
N GLY A 762 -5.10 29.11 -4.23
CA GLY A 762 -4.65 29.69 -5.50
C GLY A 762 -3.29 29.16 -5.96
N ALA A 763 -2.66 28.22 -5.22
CA ALA A 763 -1.41 27.61 -5.64
C ALA A 763 -1.65 26.68 -6.83
N SER A 764 -0.84 26.85 -7.89
CA SER A 764 -0.96 26.13 -9.15
C SER A 764 0.15 25.08 -9.27
N PHE A 765 -0.20 23.80 -9.31
CA PHE A 765 0.69 22.64 -9.30
C PHE A 765 0.85 22.10 -10.72
N PRO A 766 2.04 22.26 -11.35
CA PRO A 766 2.29 21.77 -12.69
C PRO A 766 2.11 20.26 -12.81
N LEU A 767 1.53 19.82 -13.94
CA LEU A 767 1.35 18.43 -14.29
C LEU A 767 2.21 18.08 -15.52
N ALA A 768 2.93 16.97 -15.49
CA ALA A 768 3.65 16.42 -16.62
C ALA A 768 3.33 14.94 -16.81
N ALA A 769 3.29 14.49 -18.06
CA ALA A 769 3.18 13.08 -18.40
C ALA A 769 4.58 12.48 -18.59
N ASP A 770 4.75 11.17 -18.37
CA ASP A 770 5.95 10.43 -18.75
C ASP A 770 5.70 9.54 -19.97
N THR A 771 6.75 8.90 -20.47
CA THR A 771 6.67 7.99 -21.64
C THR A 771 5.66 6.84 -21.43
N GLY A 772 5.42 6.42 -20.20
CA GLY A 772 4.43 5.40 -19.85
C GLY A 772 3.01 5.97 -19.68
N CYS A 773 2.76 7.24 -20.08
CA CYS A 773 1.50 7.97 -19.88
C CYS A 773 1.13 8.17 -18.40
N ARG A 774 2.06 7.97 -17.48
CA ARG A 774 1.88 8.26 -16.06
C ARG A 774 2.03 9.74 -15.82
N ASN A 775 1.23 10.28 -14.92
CA ASN A 775 1.26 11.70 -14.63
C ASN A 775 2.00 11.99 -13.31
N THR A 776 2.83 13.02 -13.33
CA THR A 776 3.45 13.57 -12.13
C THR A 776 2.93 14.98 -11.89
N VAL A 777 2.39 15.23 -10.69
CA VAL A 777 2.08 16.58 -10.21
C VAL A 777 3.28 17.08 -9.42
N PHE A 778 3.76 18.26 -9.77
CA PHE A 778 4.88 18.89 -9.09
C PHE A 778 4.42 19.98 -8.12
N ASN A 779 5.21 20.26 -7.10
CA ASN A 779 4.93 21.38 -6.20
C ASN A 779 4.95 22.72 -6.96
N SER A 780 4.06 23.61 -6.58
CA SER A 780 3.92 24.96 -7.17
C SER A 780 5.16 25.83 -6.98
N VAL A 781 5.93 25.60 -5.92
CA VAL A 781 7.16 26.30 -5.60
C VAL A 781 8.35 25.34 -5.55
N ALA A 782 9.49 25.83 -6.01
CA ALA A 782 10.73 25.06 -5.94
C ALA A 782 11.24 24.95 -4.49
N GLN A 783 11.76 23.77 -4.15
CA GLN A 783 12.54 23.57 -2.93
C GLN A 783 13.98 23.94 -3.17
N SER A 784 14.60 24.68 -2.24
CA SER A 784 16.00 25.04 -2.28
C SER A 784 16.72 24.68 -0.98
N ALA A 785 17.76 23.89 -1.10
CA ALA A 785 18.69 23.52 -0.02
C ALA A 785 19.98 24.34 -0.01
N ALA A 786 20.03 25.49 -0.69
CA ALA A 786 21.23 26.32 -0.80
C ALA A 786 21.86 26.64 0.56
N GLU A 787 21.06 26.90 1.59
CA GLU A 787 21.54 27.18 2.95
C GLU A 787 22.27 26.00 3.62
N PHE A 788 21.99 24.77 3.19
CA PHE A 788 22.54 23.55 3.78
C PHE A 788 23.80 23.05 3.06
N ILE A 789 24.10 23.51 1.84
CA ILE A 789 25.26 23.07 1.07
C ILE A 789 26.58 23.15 1.88
N PRO A 790 26.91 24.23 2.61
CA PRO A 790 28.12 24.27 3.41
C PRO A 790 28.16 23.20 4.51
N ARG A 791 27.02 22.87 5.11
CA ARG A 791 26.90 21.81 6.12
C ARG A 791 27.07 20.43 5.50
N MET A 792 26.51 20.21 4.30
CA MET A 792 26.67 18.97 3.53
C MET A 792 28.14 18.75 3.14
N LEU A 793 28.80 19.76 2.64
CA LEU A 793 30.24 19.72 2.34
C LEU A 793 31.10 19.38 3.58
N ALA A 794 30.79 19.99 4.74
CA ALA A 794 31.44 19.69 6.01
C ALA A 794 31.23 18.26 6.49
N ARG A 795 30.17 17.60 6.05
CA ARG A 795 29.86 16.18 6.31
C ARG A 795 30.45 15.22 5.27
N GLY A 796 31.19 15.73 4.30
CA GLY A 796 31.86 14.92 3.28
C GLY A 796 31.04 14.72 1.97
N ALA A 797 29.86 15.28 1.85
CA ALA A 797 29.12 15.26 0.60
C ALA A 797 29.90 16.01 -0.51
N ARG A 798 29.85 15.48 -1.74
CA ARG A 798 30.58 16.05 -2.88
C ARG A 798 29.74 16.21 -4.13
N HIS A 799 28.60 15.51 -4.23
CA HIS A 799 27.76 15.56 -5.41
C HIS A 799 26.43 16.26 -5.08
N PHE A 800 26.13 17.31 -5.81
CA PHE A 800 24.93 18.13 -5.68
C PHE A 800 24.18 18.13 -7.00
N ARG A 801 22.85 18.12 -6.96
CA ARG A 801 22.01 18.13 -8.16
C ARG A 801 20.99 19.25 -8.13
N VAL A 802 20.88 19.97 -9.26
CA VAL A 802 19.79 20.90 -9.58
C VAL A 802 18.86 20.22 -10.56
N GLU A 803 17.58 20.14 -10.24
CA GLU A 803 16.53 19.60 -11.13
C GLU A 803 15.67 20.74 -11.67
N LEU A 804 15.61 20.82 -12.99
CA LEU A 804 14.81 21.80 -13.73
C LEU A 804 13.41 21.22 -13.99
N LEU A 805 12.39 22.09 -14.09
CA LEU A 805 11.05 21.70 -14.48
C LEU A 805 10.59 22.47 -15.73
N ARG A 806 10.37 23.75 -15.62
CA ARG A 806 9.86 24.62 -16.69
C ARG A 806 10.71 25.88 -16.94
N GLU A 807 11.90 25.92 -16.36
CA GLU A 807 12.85 27.03 -16.53
C GLU A 807 13.22 27.18 -18.00
N SER A 808 13.15 28.40 -18.49
CA SER A 808 13.64 28.79 -19.81
C SER A 808 15.17 28.64 -19.89
N PRO A 809 15.78 28.64 -21.08
CA PRO A 809 17.24 28.59 -21.24
C PRO A 809 17.99 29.65 -20.45
N ALA A 810 17.48 30.88 -20.40
CA ALA A 810 18.09 31.98 -19.66
C ALA A 810 17.99 31.79 -18.14
N GLU A 811 16.83 31.37 -17.64
CA GLU A 811 16.63 31.02 -16.23
C GLU A 811 17.47 29.82 -15.80
N THR A 812 17.59 28.82 -16.67
CA THR A 812 18.47 27.66 -16.46
C THR A 812 19.91 28.09 -16.20
N ALA A 813 20.52 28.88 -17.09
CA ALA A 813 21.88 29.34 -16.95
C ALA A 813 22.08 30.16 -15.66
N ALA A 814 21.17 31.12 -15.40
CA ALA A 814 21.22 31.95 -14.21
C ALA A 814 21.08 31.14 -12.90
N LEU A 815 20.22 30.12 -12.89
CA LEU A 815 20.04 29.24 -11.73
C LEU A 815 21.29 28.40 -11.47
N LEU A 816 21.87 27.82 -12.52
CA LEU A 816 23.07 26.99 -12.43
C LEU A 816 24.28 27.82 -11.95
N ASP A 817 24.48 29.04 -12.44
CA ASP A 817 25.55 29.94 -11.97
C ASP A 817 25.47 30.20 -10.48
N ARG A 818 24.25 30.42 -9.96
CA ARG A 818 24.04 30.66 -8.52
C ARG A 818 24.41 29.46 -7.68
N TYR A 819 23.95 28.29 -8.02
CA TYR A 819 24.27 27.05 -7.28
C TYR A 819 25.75 26.71 -7.42
N ALA A 820 26.35 26.94 -8.60
CA ALA A 820 27.79 26.75 -8.80
C ALA A 820 28.63 27.61 -7.85
N ARG A 821 28.28 28.90 -7.68
CA ARG A 821 28.98 29.82 -6.77
C ARG A 821 28.83 29.37 -5.30
N VAL A 822 27.65 28.85 -4.89
CA VAL A 822 27.44 28.33 -3.53
C VAL A 822 28.26 27.05 -3.30
N VAL A 823 28.26 26.13 -4.26
CA VAL A 823 29.02 24.88 -4.19
C VAL A 823 30.54 25.15 -4.16
N ALA A 824 31.00 26.14 -4.93
CA ALA A 824 32.40 26.59 -4.91
C ALA A 824 32.77 27.43 -3.67
N GLY A 825 31.84 27.69 -2.76
CA GLY A 825 32.08 28.51 -1.56
C GLY A 825 32.26 30.01 -1.83
N LEU A 826 31.91 30.47 -3.02
CA LEU A 826 32.05 31.88 -3.43
C LEU A 826 30.86 32.74 -2.96
N ASP A 827 29.72 32.16 -2.76
CA ASP A 827 28.49 32.82 -2.30
C ASP A 827 27.91 32.16 -1.06
N SER A 828 27.23 32.96 -0.24
CA SER A 828 26.48 32.44 0.90
C SER A 828 25.20 31.77 0.46
N GLY A 829 24.99 30.50 0.85
CA GLY A 829 23.75 29.78 0.57
C GLY A 829 22.50 30.49 1.07
N ARG A 830 22.61 31.24 2.20
CA ARG A 830 21.49 32.06 2.72
C ARG A 830 21.18 33.27 1.83
N ALA A 831 22.21 33.89 1.26
CA ALA A 831 21.99 34.99 0.33
C ALA A 831 21.34 34.50 -0.97
N THR A 832 21.83 33.39 -1.49
CA THR A 832 21.24 32.73 -2.67
C THR A 832 19.79 32.32 -2.44
N TRP A 833 19.45 31.72 -1.31
CA TRP A 833 18.07 31.35 -0.97
C TRP A 833 17.14 32.58 -0.95
N ARG A 834 17.59 33.73 -0.37
CA ARG A 834 16.83 34.97 -0.38
C ARG A 834 16.64 35.54 -1.80
N GLN A 835 17.65 35.46 -2.64
CA GLN A 835 17.56 35.91 -4.03
C GLN A 835 16.59 35.07 -4.85
N LEU A 836 16.56 33.74 -4.64
CA LEU A 836 15.60 32.84 -5.27
C LEU A 836 14.16 33.15 -4.87
N GLN A 837 13.91 33.57 -3.61
CA GLN A 837 12.59 34.02 -3.17
C GLN A 837 12.12 35.32 -3.84
N VAL A 838 13.03 36.25 -4.10
CA VAL A 838 12.69 37.55 -4.71
C VAL A 838 12.44 37.42 -6.21
N ILE A 839 13.12 36.52 -6.89
CA ILE A 839 13.05 36.37 -8.35
C ILE A 839 11.83 35.57 -8.81
N ASN A 840 11.44 34.60 -8.04
CA ASN A 840 10.24 33.82 -8.33
C ASN A 840 9.04 34.42 -7.56
N GLN A 841 8.01 34.86 -8.27
CA GLN A 841 6.79 35.44 -7.63
C GLN A 841 6.16 34.45 -6.64
N LEU A 842 6.35 33.15 -6.82
CA LEU A 842 5.92 32.10 -5.90
C LEU A 842 6.95 31.82 -4.79
N GLY A 843 8.20 32.32 -4.93
CA GLY A 843 9.28 32.06 -3.99
C GLY A 843 9.86 30.64 -4.07
N VAL A 844 10.67 30.29 -3.07
CA VAL A 844 11.21 28.94 -2.84
C VAL A 844 10.96 28.52 -1.39
N THR A 845 10.76 27.22 -1.15
CA THR A 845 10.67 26.63 0.18
C THR A 845 11.99 25.96 0.57
N ARG A 846 12.19 25.72 1.87
CA ARG A 846 13.27 24.83 2.35
C ARG A 846 12.91 23.35 2.14
N GLY A 847 11.65 23.08 1.85
CA GLY A 847 11.13 21.72 1.68
C GLY A 847 11.38 20.87 2.93
N THR A 848 11.70 19.60 2.72
CA THR A 848 11.95 18.61 3.76
C THR A 848 13.19 18.89 4.61
N LEU A 849 14.15 19.64 4.09
CA LEU A 849 15.42 19.98 4.78
C LEU A 849 15.27 21.06 5.86
N GLN A 850 14.06 21.42 6.26
CA GLN A 850 13.84 22.29 7.43
C GLN A 850 14.50 21.68 8.68
N LEU A 851 15.04 22.52 9.54
CA LEU A 851 15.45 22.13 10.89
C LEU A 851 14.19 21.79 11.69
N SER A 852 14.21 20.69 12.40
CA SER A 852 13.11 20.25 13.29
C SER A 852 12.90 21.24 14.43
#